data_bcec1b2c68181472ee5076503bc53680
#
_entry.id   bcec1b2c68181472ee5076503bc53680
#
_cell.length_a   1.000
_cell.length_b   1.000
_cell.length_c   1.000
_cell.angle_alpha   90.00
_cell.angle_beta   90.00
_cell.angle_gamma   90.00
#
_symmetry.space_group_name_H-M   'P 1'
#
loop_
_entity.id
_entity.type
_entity.pdbx_description
1 polymer ?
#
loop_
_entity_poly.entity_id
_entity_poly.type
_entity_poly.pdbx_seq_one_letter_code
_entity_poly.pdbx_strand_id
1 'polypeptide(L)'
;MRIAFSTLGCPDFDWVDIYTMAKDFQFDGIEIRGIGRNIHAVTAAPFTPRRINQTIQKLSDLRLTIPCFSSNTALKDEEDREAAVLEITEYIELAHELGTPYIRVLADRDAAPEGEVDDDKIAAALLQLADIAKGKNVTLLVETNGVYGDTARLRKLLDRVNRPEIAALWDIHHPYRYFNESPKTTVENLGSYIRHVHAKDSVVENGRIVYKMMGEGDLPIYDMLDALTAIDFDGFVSLEWVKRWMPDLTDAGIVFPHFAHFMQTYAAQCLQTDNRGTGKYLWPKEHLIDLTFPEVLDRVVKEFPDQYAFRYTTCDYTRTYAQFRDDVDQFARALIAMGVKKGDHVAIWATNIPQWFITFWASARIGAVLVTVNTAYKVHEAEYLLRQSDTHTLVMIDGYKDSNYVEIINEICPELKTTAPGELFSKRLPHLRNIITCESEQPGCFTWEGALALAKDVPMSEVYQRSRQIDKNDVCNMQYTSGTTGFPKGVMLTHYNVVNNGKAIGDCMDLSNHDHMMIQVPMFHCFGMVLAMTASVTHAVTMSPIPYFSPRVSLECIRREPTITAFHGVPTMFIAMLEHPDFEKTDFSNMRTGIMAGSPCPVKVMQDVVDKMHMSEICITYGQTEASPATTMSKTTDSLDVRVNTVGAAMFAVECKIVDPDTGEELPDNTDGEFCARGYNIMKGYYKMPEATAAVIDEDGWLHSGDVARRTPDGYYKITGRIKDMIIRGGENIYPKEIEEFFYTHPAVKDVQVIGVPDKQYGEEIMACIILKEGATATEEELRQYALSRLAKHKCPRYFSFVKEFPMNAAGKILKYKMRENAVEELRLHEAAKIVTA
;
A
#
# COMPACT_ATOMS: atom_id res chain seq x y z
N MET A 1 -10.84 -6.67 20.56
CA MET A 1 -10.16 -6.91 21.86
C MET A 1 -10.15 -5.62 22.66
N ARG A 2 -10.43 -5.68 23.96
CA ARG A 2 -10.37 -4.54 24.89
C ARG A 2 -9.07 -4.61 25.67
N ILE A 3 -8.56 -3.48 26.17
CA ILE A 3 -7.29 -3.43 26.89
C ILE A 3 -7.48 -3.16 28.39
N ALA A 4 -6.70 -3.85 29.20
CA ALA A 4 -6.61 -3.65 30.63
C ALA A 4 -5.16 -3.70 31.11
N PHE A 5 -4.91 -3.31 32.34
CA PHE A 5 -3.66 -3.57 33.03
C PHE A 5 -3.93 -4.15 34.42
N SER A 6 -3.02 -5.01 34.89
CA SER A 6 -3.05 -5.53 36.25
C SER A 6 -2.40 -4.55 37.24
N THR A 7 -3.05 -4.31 38.38
CA THR A 7 -2.50 -3.49 39.47
C THR A 7 -1.23 -4.07 40.09
N LEU A 8 -0.80 -5.25 39.65
CA LEU A 8 0.50 -5.82 39.94
C LEU A 8 1.65 -4.92 39.49
N GLY A 9 1.42 -4.19 38.37
CA GLY A 9 2.40 -3.28 37.77
C GLY A 9 2.55 -1.94 38.44
N CYS A 10 1.64 -1.54 39.32
CA CYS A 10 1.65 -0.25 40.02
C CYS A 10 1.46 -0.42 41.57
N PRO A 11 2.39 -1.08 42.23
CA PRO A 11 2.26 -1.41 43.67
C PRO A 11 2.18 -0.22 44.61
N ASP A 12 2.66 0.94 44.20
CA ASP A 12 2.68 2.16 45.01
C ASP A 12 1.51 3.11 44.72
N PHE A 13 0.66 2.79 43.73
CA PHE A 13 -0.49 3.63 43.38
C PHE A 13 -1.65 3.40 44.35
N ASP A 14 -2.32 4.49 44.72
CA ASP A 14 -3.62 4.43 45.36
C ASP A 14 -4.76 4.23 44.33
N TRP A 15 -5.99 4.12 44.82
CA TRP A 15 -7.14 3.88 43.96
C TRP A 15 -7.40 5.03 42.97
N VAL A 16 -7.10 6.27 43.40
CA VAL A 16 -7.26 7.47 42.54
C VAL A 16 -6.24 7.46 41.41
N ASP A 17 -5.00 7.15 41.73
CA ASP A 17 -3.93 7.02 40.73
C ASP A 17 -4.25 5.95 39.68
N ILE A 18 -4.76 4.78 40.14
CA ILE A 18 -5.07 3.63 39.29
C ILE A 18 -6.16 3.97 38.25
N TYR A 19 -7.32 4.50 38.70
CA TYR A 19 -8.38 4.79 37.72
C TYR A 19 -8.08 6.04 36.87
N THR A 20 -7.29 6.98 37.38
CA THR A 20 -6.84 8.14 36.60
C THR A 20 -5.91 7.68 35.47
N MET A 21 -4.92 6.85 35.78
CA MET A 21 -4.03 6.22 34.81
C MET A 21 -4.82 5.46 33.73
N ALA A 22 -5.79 4.65 34.14
CA ALA A 22 -6.64 3.92 33.21
C ALA A 22 -7.40 4.86 32.27
N LYS A 23 -7.94 5.96 32.80
CA LYS A 23 -8.68 6.93 32.02
C LYS A 23 -7.80 7.75 31.06
N ASP A 24 -6.66 8.24 31.54
CA ASP A 24 -5.77 9.13 30.79
C ASP A 24 -5.15 8.39 29.59
N PHE A 25 -4.85 7.10 29.72
CA PHE A 25 -4.29 6.27 28.64
C PHE A 25 -5.30 5.38 27.92
N GLN A 26 -6.61 5.65 28.13
CA GLN A 26 -7.69 5.04 27.37
C GLN A 26 -7.77 3.50 27.50
N PHE A 27 -7.48 2.97 28.68
CA PHE A 27 -7.79 1.59 29.00
C PHE A 27 -9.30 1.38 29.14
N ASP A 28 -9.77 0.21 28.79
CA ASP A 28 -11.18 -0.21 28.97
C ASP A 28 -11.44 -0.82 30.33
N GLY A 29 -10.38 -1.32 30.99
CA GLY A 29 -10.50 -2.01 32.27
C GLY A 29 -9.26 -1.99 33.14
N ILE A 30 -9.48 -2.36 34.42
CA ILE A 30 -8.44 -2.47 35.42
C ILE A 30 -8.55 -3.86 36.07
N GLU A 31 -7.54 -4.69 35.90
CA GLU A 31 -7.47 -5.97 36.59
C GLU A 31 -6.89 -5.79 37.99
N ILE A 32 -7.59 -6.31 38.99
CA ILE A 32 -7.23 -6.09 40.39
C ILE A 32 -6.45 -7.28 40.97
N ARG A 33 -5.18 -7.05 41.27
CA ARG A 33 -4.29 -7.97 41.99
C ARG A 33 -3.95 -7.50 43.40
N GLY A 34 -4.42 -6.34 43.76
CA GLY A 34 -4.22 -5.63 45.03
C GLY A 34 -4.17 -4.13 44.79
N ILE A 35 -4.31 -3.32 45.83
CA ILE A 35 -4.27 -1.85 45.75
C ILE A 35 -3.28 -1.34 46.81
N GLY A 36 -2.28 -0.59 46.35
CA GLY A 36 -1.21 -0.13 47.21
C GLY A 36 -0.52 -1.32 47.95
N ARG A 37 -0.39 -1.25 49.24
CA ARG A 37 0.21 -2.33 50.06
C ARG A 37 -0.73 -3.49 50.32
N ASN A 38 -2.02 -3.33 50.06
CA ASN A 38 -3.00 -4.38 50.31
C ASN A 38 -3.09 -5.32 49.11
N ILE A 39 -2.61 -6.54 49.28
CA ILE A 39 -2.60 -7.57 48.21
C ILE A 39 -3.98 -8.28 48.16
N HIS A 40 -4.73 -8.36 49.24
CA HIS A 40 -6.03 -8.99 49.27
C HIS A 40 -7.13 -7.99 48.91
N ALA A 41 -7.66 -8.09 47.69
CA ALA A 41 -8.58 -7.10 47.17
C ALA A 41 -9.87 -6.94 47.99
N VAL A 42 -10.39 -8.02 48.54
CA VAL A 42 -11.62 -7.98 49.36
C VAL A 42 -11.52 -7.02 50.53
N THR A 43 -10.32 -6.86 51.12
CA THR A 43 -10.10 -5.95 52.26
C THR A 43 -9.63 -4.57 51.85
N ALA A 44 -9.46 -4.33 50.54
CA ALA A 44 -9.01 -3.04 50.02
C ALA A 44 -10.10 -1.97 50.20
N ALA A 45 -9.66 -0.75 50.53
CA ALA A 45 -10.55 0.33 50.90
C ALA A 45 -11.66 0.65 49.87
N PRO A 46 -11.44 0.61 48.54
CA PRO A 46 -12.48 0.83 47.57
C PRO A 46 -13.59 -0.21 47.55
N PHE A 47 -13.31 -1.43 47.98
CA PHE A 47 -14.21 -2.61 47.92
C PHE A 47 -14.87 -2.95 49.26
N THR A 48 -14.65 -2.12 50.27
CA THR A 48 -15.35 -2.29 51.53
C THR A 48 -16.86 -1.97 51.40
N PRO A 49 -17.76 -2.58 52.17
CA PRO A 49 -19.20 -2.35 52.11
C PRO A 49 -19.60 -0.86 52.19
N ARG A 50 -18.77 -0.04 52.80
CA ARG A 50 -19.01 1.42 52.91
C ARG A 50 -18.70 2.21 51.64
N ARG A 51 -17.82 1.70 50.79
CA ARG A 51 -17.29 2.42 49.60
C ARG A 51 -17.62 1.76 48.28
N ILE A 52 -18.05 0.51 48.27
CA ILE A 52 -18.26 -0.27 47.05
C ILE A 52 -19.22 0.42 46.05
N ASN A 53 -20.32 0.99 46.52
CA ASN A 53 -21.26 1.69 45.70
C ASN A 53 -20.65 2.96 45.06
N GLN A 54 -19.75 3.67 45.77
CA GLN A 54 -19.03 4.81 45.25
C GLN A 54 -18.03 4.38 44.19
N THR A 55 -17.39 3.23 44.37
CA THR A 55 -16.48 2.61 43.43
C THR A 55 -17.21 2.23 42.13
N ILE A 56 -18.37 1.57 42.26
CA ILE A 56 -19.19 1.19 41.10
C ILE A 56 -19.60 2.45 40.31
N GLN A 57 -20.12 3.47 41.03
CA GLN A 57 -20.50 4.72 40.36
C GLN A 57 -19.32 5.40 39.67
N LYS A 58 -18.16 5.48 40.32
CA LYS A 58 -16.94 6.06 39.75
C LYS A 58 -16.48 5.34 38.48
N LEU A 59 -16.45 4.01 38.49
CA LEU A 59 -16.08 3.22 37.31
C LEU A 59 -17.07 3.44 36.15
N SER A 60 -18.38 3.47 36.46
CA SER A 60 -19.42 3.77 35.48
C SER A 60 -19.25 5.15 34.86
N ASP A 61 -19.02 6.19 35.67
CA ASP A 61 -18.79 7.58 35.21
C ASP A 61 -17.57 7.67 34.28
N LEU A 62 -16.54 6.90 34.56
CA LEU A 62 -15.31 6.86 33.75
C LEU A 62 -15.38 5.87 32.57
N ARG A 63 -16.45 5.08 32.47
CA ARG A 63 -16.61 3.98 31.50
C ARG A 63 -15.49 2.93 31.62
N LEU A 64 -15.08 2.66 32.84
CA LEU A 64 -14.09 1.64 33.15
C LEU A 64 -14.78 0.41 33.77
N THR A 65 -14.19 -0.77 33.57
CA THR A 65 -14.66 -2.03 34.17
C THR A 65 -13.54 -2.69 34.96
N ILE A 66 -13.91 -3.59 35.89
CA ILE A 66 -12.97 -4.54 36.46
C ILE A 66 -13.23 -5.89 35.75
N PRO A 67 -12.44 -6.28 34.74
CA PRO A 67 -12.69 -7.51 33.99
C PRO A 67 -12.33 -8.75 34.78
N CYS A 68 -11.34 -8.67 35.66
CA CYS A 68 -10.83 -9.82 36.39
C CYS A 68 -10.26 -9.44 37.76
N PHE A 69 -10.50 -10.29 38.76
CA PHE A 69 -9.74 -10.33 40.00
C PHE A 69 -8.71 -11.46 39.95
N SER A 70 -7.49 -11.19 40.43
CA SER A 70 -6.43 -12.19 40.49
C SER A 70 -6.26 -12.68 41.94
N SER A 71 -6.54 -13.97 42.20
CA SER A 71 -6.33 -14.57 43.53
C SER A 71 -4.84 -14.71 43.89
N ASN A 72 -4.54 -14.85 45.19
CA ASN A 72 -3.15 -14.93 45.67
C ASN A 72 -2.67 -16.37 45.85
N THR A 73 -3.58 -17.27 46.09
CA THR A 73 -3.29 -18.66 46.47
C THR A 73 -3.38 -19.62 45.30
N ALA A 74 -2.65 -20.71 45.34
CA ALA A 74 -2.66 -21.78 44.36
C ALA A 74 -3.31 -23.05 44.89
N LEU A 75 -3.95 -23.82 44.01
CA LEU A 75 -4.65 -25.05 44.37
C LEU A 75 -3.73 -26.28 44.52
N LYS A 76 -2.46 -26.19 44.12
CA LYS A 76 -1.48 -27.26 44.07
C LYS A 76 -1.21 -27.85 45.45
N ASP A 77 -0.95 -27.00 46.44
CA ASP A 77 -0.46 -27.39 47.73
C ASP A 77 -1.61 -27.88 48.65
N GLU A 78 -1.48 -29.07 49.18
CA GLU A 78 -2.54 -29.72 49.95
C GLU A 78 -2.85 -28.98 51.27
N GLU A 79 -1.80 -28.44 51.93
CA GLU A 79 -1.92 -27.63 53.14
C GLU A 79 -2.61 -26.29 52.93
N ASP A 80 -2.42 -25.69 51.76
CA ASP A 80 -2.95 -24.35 51.40
C ASP A 80 -4.29 -24.42 50.64
N ARG A 81 -4.72 -25.59 50.18
CA ARG A 81 -5.91 -25.73 49.30
C ARG A 81 -7.20 -25.27 49.96
N GLU A 82 -7.41 -25.57 51.21
CA GLU A 82 -8.59 -25.10 51.96
C GLU A 82 -8.60 -23.56 52.08
N ALA A 83 -7.42 -23.00 52.38
CA ALA A 83 -7.25 -21.54 52.42
C ALA A 83 -7.47 -20.91 51.04
N ALA A 84 -7.00 -21.54 49.94
CA ALA A 84 -7.23 -21.10 48.58
C ALA A 84 -8.71 -21.11 48.19
N VAL A 85 -9.44 -22.18 48.54
CA VAL A 85 -10.88 -22.26 48.30
C VAL A 85 -11.64 -21.19 49.11
N LEU A 86 -11.24 -20.91 50.34
CA LEU A 86 -11.84 -19.84 51.14
C LEU A 86 -11.57 -18.46 50.50
N GLU A 87 -10.33 -18.16 50.17
CA GLU A 87 -9.97 -16.88 49.50
C GLU A 87 -10.75 -16.69 48.20
N ILE A 88 -10.79 -17.69 47.31
CA ILE A 88 -11.50 -17.61 46.06
C ILE A 88 -13.01 -17.43 46.29
N THR A 89 -13.57 -18.04 47.33
CA THR A 89 -14.97 -17.85 47.72
C THR A 89 -15.26 -16.40 48.09
N GLU A 90 -14.39 -15.74 48.85
CA GLU A 90 -14.52 -14.32 49.17
C GLU A 90 -14.44 -13.44 47.91
N TYR A 91 -13.56 -13.78 46.96
CA TYR A 91 -13.50 -13.09 45.66
C TYR A 91 -14.74 -13.32 44.83
N ILE A 92 -15.38 -14.50 44.84
CA ILE A 92 -16.62 -14.76 44.11
C ILE A 92 -17.74 -13.85 44.62
N GLU A 93 -17.86 -13.66 45.94
CA GLU A 93 -18.87 -12.74 46.50
C GLU A 93 -18.60 -11.29 46.09
N LEU A 94 -17.34 -10.84 46.20
CA LEU A 94 -16.96 -9.50 45.79
C LEU A 94 -17.18 -9.27 44.28
N ALA A 95 -16.81 -10.23 43.45
CA ALA A 95 -16.98 -10.16 41.99
C ALA A 95 -18.46 -10.08 41.59
N HIS A 96 -19.31 -10.88 42.28
CA HIS A 96 -20.75 -10.83 42.08
C HIS A 96 -21.33 -9.46 42.43
N GLU A 97 -20.91 -8.86 43.55
CA GLU A 97 -21.37 -7.53 43.99
C GLU A 97 -20.95 -6.42 43.05
N LEU A 98 -19.73 -6.50 42.49
CA LEU A 98 -19.18 -5.52 41.55
C LEU A 98 -19.61 -5.74 40.07
N GLY A 99 -20.21 -6.88 39.78
CA GLY A 99 -20.48 -7.29 38.40
C GLY A 99 -19.24 -7.66 37.59
N THR A 100 -18.15 -8.08 38.29
CA THR A 100 -16.91 -8.54 37.66
C THR A 100 -17.11 -9.97 37.15
N PRO A 101 -16.85 -10.26 35.87
CA PRO A 101 -17.18 -11.58 35.31
C PRO A 101 -16.16 -12.65 35.61
N TYR A 102 -14.90 -12.29 35.92
CA TYR A 102 -13.81 -13.28 35.99
C TYR A 102 -12.99 -13.17 37.26
N ILE A 103 -12.54 -14.36 37.71
CA ILE A 103 -11.54 -14.50 38.77
C ILE A 103 -10.45 -15.42 38.26
N ARG A 104 -9.23 -14.96 38.23
CA ARG A 104 -8.07 -15.76 37.90
C ARG A 104 -7.70 -16.67 39.07
N VAL A 105 -7.51 -17.95 38.79
CA VAL A 105 -7.16 -19.00 39.71
C VAL A 105 -5.84 -19.66 39.31
N LEU A 106 -4.91 -19.82 40.23
CA LEU A 106 -3.70 -20.60 40.04
C LEU A 106 -3.93 -22.05 40.38
N ALA A 107 -3.87 -22.94 39.41
CA ALA A 107 -3.84 -24.37 39.62
C ALA A 107 -2.44 -24.85 40.04
N ASP A 108 -1.37 -24.26 39.50
CA ASP A 108 0.03 -24.40 39.93
C ASP A 108 0.57 -23.04 40.40
N ARG A 109 1.50 -23.04 41.36
CA ARG A 109 1.97 -21.81 42.02
C ARG A 109 2.97 -21.03 41.17
N ASP A 110 3.98 -21.73 40.69
CA ASP A 110 5.13 -21.11 40.00
C ASP A 110 4.91 -21.03 38.51
N ALA A 111 5.45 -19.99 37.87
CA ALA A 111 5.34 -19.80 36.41
C ALA A 111 6.08 -20.91 35.65
N ALA A 112 7.25 -21.32 36.16
CA ALA A 112 7.99 -22.45 35.61
C ALA A 112 7.38 -23.78 36.10
N PRO A 113 7.32 -24.81 35.25
CA PRO A 113 6.80 -26.11 35.65
C PRO A 113 7.76 -26.80 36.64
N GLU A 114 7.40 -26.84 37.92
CA GLU A 114 8.19 -27.47 38.95
C GLU A 114 7.36 -28.47 39.77
N GLY A 115 7.95 -29.65 40.00
CA GLY A 115 7.34 -30.68 40.80
C GLY A 115 6.13 -31.37 40.16
N GLU A 116 5.47 -32.26 40.93
CA GLU A 116 4.30 -32.99 40.48
C GLU A 116 3.01 -32.27 40.93
N VAL A 117 2.03 -32.22 40.03
CA VAL A 117 0.68 -31.71 40.31
C VAL A 117 -0.32 -32.82 40.07
N ASP A 118 -1.19 -33.07 41.08
CA ASP A 118 -2.26 -34.04 41.00
C ASP A 118 -3.51 -33.46 40.38
N ASP A 119 -3.70 -33.72 39.07
CA ASP A 119 -4.84 -33.21 38.29
C ASP A 119 -6.21 -33.64 38.87
N ASP A 120 -6.29 -34.77 39.61
CA ASP A 120 -7.54 -35.24 40.22
C ASP A 120 -7.95 -34.36 41.40
N LYS A 121 -6.99 -33.96 42.21
CA LYS A 121 -7.22 -33.06 43.34
C LYS A 121 -7.55 -31.62 42.86
N ILE A 122 -6.86 -31.15 41.81
CA ILE A 122 -7.17 -29.85 41.20
C ILE A 122 -8.59 -29.83 40.61
N ALA A 123 -8.97 -30.87 39.87
CA ALA A 123 -10.32 -31.00 39.32
C ALA A 123 -11.40 -30.99 40.40
N ALA A 124 -11.16 -31.72 41.53
CA ALA A 124 -12.08 -31.74 42.66
C ALA A 124 -12.27 -30.36 43.32
N ALA A 125 -11.17 -29.60 43.48
CA ALA A 125 -11.22 -28.23 44.02
C ALA A 125 -11.94 -27.28 43.07
N LEU A 126 -11.70 -27.39 41.76
CA LEU A 126 -12.39 -26.58 40.73
C LEU A 126 -13.89 -26.88 40.68
N LEU A 127 -14.30 -28.14 40.83
CA LEU A 127 -15.73 -28.54 40.92
C LEU A 127 -16.41 -27.93 42.16
N GLN A 128 -15.74 -27.95 43.30
CA GLN A 128 -16.24 -27.32 44.54
C GLN A 128 -16.42 -25.81 44.34
N LEU A 129 -15.44 -25.13 43.73
CA LEU A 129 -15.49 -23.71 43.44
C LEU A 129 -16.55 -23.37 42.40
N ALA A 130 -16.74 -24.21 41.39
CA ALA A 130 -17.79 -24.04 40.38
C ALA A 130 -19.19 -24.10 41.01
N ASP A 131 -19.40 -24.98 42.00
CA ASP A 131 -20.67 -25.04 42.72
C ASP A 131 -20.92 -23.76 43.53
N ILE A 132 -19.89 -23.13 44.09
CA ILE A 132 -19.98 -21.85 44.80
C ILE A 132 -20.25 -20.68 43.84
N ALA A 133 -19.64 -20.68 42.66
CA ALA A 133 -19.82 -19.65 41.65
C ALA A 133 -21.15 -19.76 40.90
N LYS A 134 -21.79 -20.92 40.97
CA LYS A 134 -23.03 -21.20 40.27
C LYS A 134 -24.12 -20.15 40.56
N GLY A 135 -24.68 -19.55 39.52
CA GLY A 135 -25.76 -18.57 39.62
C GLY A 135 -25.30 -17.14 39.99
N LYS A 136 -23.99 -16.91 40.15
CA LYS A 136 -23.44 -15.59 40.51
C LYS A 136 -22.90 -14.80 39.33
N ASN A 137 -22.97 -15.35 38.14
CA ASN A 137 -22.41 -14.74 36.90
C ASN A 137 -20.89 -14.49 36.99
N VAL A 138 -20.19 -15.35 37.68
CA VAL A 138 -18.74 -15.33 37.87
C VAL A 138 -18.15 -16.60 37.27
N THR A 139 -17.12 -16.47 36.44
CA THR A 139 -16.37 -17.58 35.86
C THR A 139 -14.94 -17.58 36.43
N LEU A 140 -14.49 -18.73 36.87
CA LEU A 140 -13.12 -18.91 37.35
C LEU A 140 -12.22 -19.32 36.20
N LEU A 141 -11.14 -18.58 36.02
CA LEU A 141 -10.20 -18.77 34.93
C LEU A 141 -8.92 -19.45 35.45
N VAL A 142 -8.69 -20.67 35.01
CA VAL A 142 -7.42 -21.36 35.26
C VAL A 142 -6.35 -20.79 34.35
N GLU A 143 -5.32 -20.20 34.92
CA GLU A 143 -4.23 -19.62 34.17
C GLU A 143 -3.30 -20.67 33.58
N THR A 144 -2.77 -20.41 32.37
CA THR A 144 -1.70 -21.21 31.75
C THR A 144 -0.38 -21.01 32.52
N ASN A 145 -0.28 -21.51 33.73
CA ASN A 145 0.82 -21.30 34.65
C ASN A 145 1.39 -22.64 35.12
N GLY A 146 2.70 -22.71 35.41
CA GLY A 146 3.37 -23.92 35.86
C GLY A 146 3.18 -25.08 34.89
N VAL A 147 2.82 -26.26 35.41
CA VAL A 147 2.59 -27.45 34.55
C VAL A 147 1.43 -27.29 33.58
N TYR A 148 0.53 -26.34 33.82
CA TYR A 148 -0.60 -26.03 32.94
C TYR A 148 -0.26 -25.00 31.84
N GLY A 149 1.00 -24.55 31.76
CA GLY A 149 1.55 -23.94 30.60
C GLY A 149 1.64 -24.90 29.40
N ASP A 150 1.66 -26.24 29.63
CA ASP A 150 1.27 -27.24 28.64
C ASP A 150 -0.25 -27.15 28.44
N THR A 151 -0.65 -26.50 27.36
CA THR A 151 -2.06 -26.20 27.11
C THR A 151 -2.88 -27.45 26.77
N ALA A 152 -2.24 -28.51 26.27
CA ALA A 152 -2.90 -29.80 26.06
C ALA A 152 -3.25 -30.47 27.38
N ARG A 153 -2.41 -30.30 28.42
CA ARG A 153 -2.71 -30.76 29.78
C ARG A 153 -3.84 -29.95 30.42
N LEU A 154 -3.78 -28.63 30.30
CA LEU A 154 -4.86 -27.73 30.75
C LEU A 154 -6.18 -28.08 30.07
N ARG A 155 -6.18 -28.31 28.78
CA ARG A 155 -7.37 -28.72 28.02
C ARG A 155 -8.01 -29.99 28.62
N LYS A 156 -7.21 -31.02 28.94
CA LYS A 156 -7.71 -32.26 29.56
C LYS A 156 -8.34 -32.01 30.92
N LEU A 157 -7.73 -31.11 31.72
CA LEU A 157 -8.28 -30.72 33.02
C LEU A 157 -9.65 -30.03 32.85
N LEU A 158 -9.75 -29.05 31.91
CA LEU A 158 -10.99 -28.32 31.67
C LEU A 158 -12.10 -29.22 31.10
N ASP A 159 -11.76 -30.09 30.15
CA ASP A 159 -12.71 -31.09 29.61
C ASP A 159 -13.23 -32.06 30.67
N ARG A 160 -12.38 -32.42 31.62
CA ARG A 160 -12.74 -33.28 32.73
C ARG A 160 -13.67 -32.59 33.74
N VAL A 161 -13.36 -31.31 34.07
CA VAL A 161 -14.21 -30.50 34.97
C VAL A 161 -15.55 -30.21 34.30
N ASN A 162 -15.55 -29.87 33.02
CA ASN A 162 -16.70 -29.65 32.16
C ASN A 162 -17.84 -28.85 32.82
N ARG A 163 -17.49 -27.67 33.33
CA ARG A 163 -18.42 -26.75 33.99
C ARG A 163 -18.40 -25.37 33.34
N PRO A 164 -19.54 -24.71 33.07
CA PRO A 164 -19.58 -23.37 32.49
C PRO A 164 -18.95 -22.29 33.39
N GLU A 165 -18.89 -22.54 34.70
CA GLU A 165 -18.25 -21.64 35.65
C GLU A 165 -16.72 -21.71 35.64
N ILE A 166 -16.11 -22.63 34.85
CA ILE A 166 -14.66 -22.83 34.76
C ILE A 166 -14.22 -22.63 33.32
N ALA A 167 -13.19 -21.80 33.11
CA ALA A 167 -12.62 -21.53 31.81
C ALA A 167 -11.09 -21.29 31.89
N ALA A 168 -10.45 -20.78 30.86
CA ALA A 168 -9.03 -20.53 30.81
C ALA A 168 -8.69 -19.03 30.77
N LEU A 169 -7.60 -18.69 31.45
CA LEU A 169 -6.84 -17.48 31.22
C LEU A 169 -5.56 -17.85 30.47
N TRP A 170 -5.38 -17.29 29.30
CA TRP A 170 -4.14 -17.47 28.56
C TRP A 170 -3.12 -16.40 28.95
N ASP A 171 -2.09 -16.78 29.68
CA ASP A 171 -0.87 -16.00 29.76
C ASP A 171 -0.02 -16.31 28.54
N ILE A 172 0.19 -15.32 27.67
CA ILE A 172 0.87 -15.53 26.38
C ILE A 172 2.34 -15.95 26.53
N HIS A 173 2.93 -15.64 27.68
CA HIS A 173 4.35 -15.86 27.94
C HIS A 173 4.65 -17.33 28.30
N HIS A 174 3.85 -17.94 29.17
CA HIS A 174 4.21 -19.21 29.81
C HIS A 174 4.24 -20.42 28.86
N PRO A 175 3.22 -20.68 28.02
CA PRO A 175 3.28 -21.76 27.03
C PRO A 175 4.46 -21.63 26.08
N TYR A 176 4.74 -20.41 25.62
CA TYR A 176 5.85 -20.14 24.70
C TYR A 176 7.21 -20.35 25.37
N ARG A 177 7.42 -19.74 26.55
CA ARG A 177 8.72 -19.77 27.25
C ARG A 177 9.10 -21.11 27.85
N TYR A 178 8.15 -21.80 28.41
CA TYR A 178 8.45 -23.02 29.17
C TYR A 178 8.18 -24.30 28.39
N PHE A 179 7.30 -24.26 27.38
CA PHE A 179 6.93 -25.42 26.59
C PHE A 179 7.23 -25.29 25.11
N ASN A 180 7.79 -24.16 24.67
CA ASN A 180 8.06 -23.86 23.26
C ASN A 180 6.82 -24.06 22.38
N GLU A 181 5.66 -23.73 22.93
CA GLU A 181 4.38 -23.90 22.27
C GLU A 181 4.04 -22.68 21.41
N SER A 182 3.62 -22.92 20.18
CA SER A 182 3.25 -21.84 19.28
C SER A 182 1.89 -21.24 19.66
N PRO A 183 1.64 -19.94 19.40
CA PRO A 183 0.33 -19.31 19.64
C PRO A 183 -0.81 -20.06 18.95
N LYS A 184 -0.58 -20.57 17.77
CA LYS A 184 -1.55 -21.39 17.02
C LYS A 184 -1.92 -22.66 17.77
N THR A 185 -0.94 -23.38 18.32
CA THR A 185 -1.16 -24.60 19.10
C THR A 185 -1.96 -24.31 20.37
N THR A 186 -1.63 -23.21 21.07
CA THR A 186 -2.38 -22.79 22.25
C THR A 186 -3.86 -22.55 21.93
N VAL A 187 -4.13 -21.82 20.84
CA VAL A 187 -5.52 -21.53 20.44
C VAL A 187 -6.23 -22.80 19.93
N GLU A 188 -5.55 -23.71 19.24
CA GLU A 188 -6.11 -25.01 18.86
C GLU A 188 -6.50 -25.84 20.10
N ASN A 189 -5.72 -25.80 21.17
CA ASN A 189 -5.99 -26.49 22.41
C ASN A 189 -7.09 -25.81 23.24
N LEU A 190 -7.00 -24.50 23.45
CA LEU A 190 -7.78 -23.77 24.43
C LEU A 190 -8.82 -22.79 23.88
N GLY A 191 -8.85 -22.54 22.55
CA GLY A 191 -9.61 -21.43 21.96
C GLY A 191 -11.02 -21.25 22.52
N SER A 192 -11.79 -22.32 22.62
CA SER A 192 -13.16 -22.29 23.15
C SER A 192 -13.27 -21.98 24.65
N TYR A 193 -12.17 -22.08 25.41
CA TYR A 193 -12.11 -21.82 26.85
C TYR A 193 -11.52 -20.46 27.19
N ILE A 194 -10.76 -19.82 26.33
CA ILE A 194 -10.09 -18.53 26.61
C ILE A 194 -11.15 -17.44 26.84
N ARG A 195 -11.08 -16.75 27.98
CA ARG A 195 -11.95 -15.63 28.34
C ARG A 195 -11.20 -14.36 28.70
N HIS A 196 -9.93 -14.48 29.08
CA HIS A 196 -9.06 -13.37 29.47
C HIS A 196 -7.63 -13.71 29.10
N VAL A 197 -6.83 -12.68 28.82
CA VAL A 197 -5.44 -12.85 28.37
C VAL A 197 -4.53 -11.98 29.21
N HIS A 198 -3.45 -12.55 29.72
CA HIS A 198 -2.32 -11.83 30.28
C HIS A 198 -1.26 -11.61 29.21
N ALA A 199 -0.84 -10.37 29.03
CA ALA A 199 0.18 -9.98 28.07
C ALA A 199 1.43 -9.46 28.81
N LYS A 200 2.57 -9.97 28.43
CA LYS A 200 3.90 -9.50 28.85
C LYS A 200 4.93 -9.95 27.84
N ASP A 201 6.02 -9.20 27.71
CA ASP A 201 7.11 -9.51 26.80
C ASP A 201 8.42 -9.70 27.56
N SER A 202 9.36 -10.43 26.98
CA SER A 202 10.64 -10.72 27.59
C SER A 202 11.68 -11.19 26.56
N VAL A 203 12.94 -11.24 27.00
CA VAL A 203 14.02 -11.95 26.33
C VAL A 203 14.68 -12.93 27.28
N VAL A 204 15.48 -13.86 26.77
CA VAL A 204 16.29 -14.75 27.61
C VAL A 204 17.75 -14.27 27.53
N GLU A 205 18.23 -13.69 28.63
CA GLU A 205 19.62 -13.23 28.76
C GLU A 205 20.38 -14.09 29.79
N ASN A 206 21.46 -14.74 29.39
CA ASN A 206 22.25 -15.62 30.25
C ASN A 206 21.44 -16.71 30.97
N GLY A 207 20.42 -17.27 30.30
CA GLY A 207 19.53 -18.28 30.84
C GLY A 207 18.48 -17.75 31.84
N ARG A 208 18.31 -16.46 31.96
CA ARG A 208 17.30 -15.80 32.78
C ARG A 208 16.31 -15.03 31.96
N ILE A 209 15.05 -15.04 32.37
CA ILE A 209 14.00 -14.22 31.75
C ILE A 209 14.18 -12.78 32.21
N VAL A 210 14.27 -11.87 31.24
CA VAL A 210 14.32 -10.41 31.45
C VAL A 210 13.11 -9.79 30.78
N TYR A 211 12.20 -9.25 31.58
CA TYR A 211 11.00 -8.61 31.05
C TYR A 211 11.34 -7.33 30.30
N LYS A 212 10.67 -7.14 29.17
CA LYS A 212 10.80 -5.99 28.27
C LYS A 212 9.44 -5.32 28.09
N MET A 213 9.43 -4.08 27.62
CA MET A 213 8.18 -3.46 27.20
C MET A 213 7.60 -4.21 26.01
N MET A 214 6.29 -4.11 25.83
CA MET A 214 5.58 -4.85 24.77
C MET A 214 6.18 -4.54 23.40
N GLY A 215 6.58 -5.57 22.66
CA GLY A 215 7.22 -5.45 21.35
C GLY A 215 8.74 -5.23 21.38
N GLU A 216 9.37 -5.10 22.55
CA GLU A 216 10.83 -4.98 22.71
C GLU A 216 11.51 -6.30 23.10
N GLY A 217 10.72 -7.35 23.32
CA GLY A 217 11.19 -8.71 23.61
C GLY A 217 11.35 -9.56 22.35
N ASP A 218 11.41 -10.87 22.55
CA ASP A 218 11.52 -11.85 21.48
C ASP A 218 10.32 -12.83 21.43
N LEU A 219 9.25 -12.53 22.17
CA LEU A 219 8.00 -13.25 22.03
C LEU A 219 7.31 -12.86 20.69
N PRO A 220 6.67 -13.80 19.99
CA PRO A 220 5.92 -13.52 18.78
C PRO A 220 4.56 -12.86 19.10
N ILE A 221 4.59 -11.65 19.67
CA ILE A 221 3.41 -10.95 20.19
C ILE A 221 2.35 -10.73 19.10
N TYR A 222 2.76 -10.37 17.89
CA TYR A 222 1.84 -10.19 16.76
C TYR A 222 1.12 -11.50 16.41
N ASP A 223 1.84 -12.63 16.33
CA ASP A 223 1.24 -13.94 16.07
C ASP A 223 0.27 -14.37 17.19
N MET A 224 0.53 -13.96 18.44
CA MET A 224 -0.35 -14.21 19.58
C MET A 224 -1.65 -13.41 19.48
N LEU A 225 -1.56 -12.13 19.09
CA LEU A 225 -2.73 -11.27 18.89
C LEU A 225 -3.53 -11.70 17.64
N ASP A 226 -2.85 -12.11 16.58
CA ASP A 226 -3.49 -12.62 15.36
C ASP A 226 -4.20 -13.96 15.64
N ALA A 227 -3.63 -14.83 16.48
CA ALA A 227 -4.27 -16.07 16.90
C ALA A 227 -5.56 -15.80 17.69
N LEU A 228 -5.58 -14.77 18.55
CA LEU A 228 -6.80 -14.33 19.25
C LEU A 228 -7.84 -13.76 18.27
N THR A 229 -7.42 -13.00 17.28
CA THR A 229 -8.30 -12.47 16.24
C THR A 229 -8.92 -13.59 15.42
N ALA A 230 -8.16 -14.64 15.13
CA ALA A 230 -8.62 -15.79 14.34
C ALA A 230 -9.76 -16.61 15.03
N ILE A 231 -9.91 -16.47 16.36
CA ILE A 231 -11.00 -17.10 17.13
C ILE A 231 -12.10 -16.12 17.56
N ASP A 232 -12.14 -14.93 16.94
CA ASP A 232 -13.09 -13.86 17.26
C ASP A 232 -13.07 -13.48 18.75
N PHE A 233 -11.89 -13.46 19.38
CA PHE A 233 -11.76 -13.12 20.79
C PHE A 233 -12.14 -11.64 21.04
N ASP A 234 -13.17 -11.40 21.82
CA ASP A 234 -13.70 -10.08 22.18
C ASP A 234 -13.41 -9.67 23.64
N GLY A 235 -12.66 -10.49 24.37
CA GLY A 235 -12.28 -10.28 25.76
C GLY A 235 -11.23 -9.20 25.96
N PHE A 236 -10.65 -9.21 27.17
CA PHE A 236 -9.59 -8.30 27.57
C PHE A 236 -8.20 -8.92 27.38
N VAL A 237 -7.29 -8.11 26.84
CA VAL A 237 -5.85 -8.33 26.90
C VAL A 237 -5.30 -7.40 27.98
N SER A 238 -4.87 -8.00 29.09
CA SER A 238 -4.42 -7.29 30.31
C SER A 238 -2.91 -7.34 30.40
N LEU A 239 -2.26 -6.16 30.50
CA LEU A 239 -0.82 -6.09 30.75
C LEU A 239 -0.53 -6.59 32.17
N GLU A 240 0.16 -7.72 32.29
CA GLU A 240 0.65 -8.23 33.57
C GLU A 240 2.11 -7.84 33.81
N TRP A 241 2.34 -6.59 34.24
CA TRP A 241 3.67 -6.09 34.59
C TRP A 241 4.00 -6.40 36.03
N VAL A 242 4.96 -7.30 36.25
CA VAL A 242 5.24 -7.93 37.57
C VAL A 242 6.10 -7.09 38.53
N LYS A 243 5.97 -5.73 38.46
CA LYS A 243 6.78 -4.78 39.23
C LYS A 243 6.68 -4.99 40.78
N ARG A 244 5.52 -5.42 41.24
CA ARG A 244 5.35 -5.76 42.68
C ARG A 244 6.35 -6.79 43.18
N TRP A 245 6.69 -7.77 42.34
CA TRP A 245 7.62 -8.85 42.66
C TRP A 245 9.05 -8.54 42.22
N MET A 246 9.21 -7.62 41.26
CA MET A 246 10.49 -7.21 40.70
C MET A 246 10.58 -5.67 40.69
N PRO A 247 10.93 -5.04 41.83
CA PRO A 247 10.87 -3.57 41.99
C PRO A 247 11.75 -2.77 41.01
N ASP A 248 12.79 -3.41 40.46
CA ASP A 248 13.73 -2.81 39.52
C ASP A 248 13.15 -2.66 38.10
N LEU A 249 11.97 -3.22 37.81
CA LEU A 249 11.31 -3.05 36.52
C LEU A 249 10.88 -1.59 36.29
N THR A 250 10.76 -1.22 35.02
CA THR A 250 10.34 0.10 34.56
C THR A 250 9.02 0.53 35.22
N ASP A 251 8.89 1.81 35.53
CA ASP A 251 7.73 2.35 36.24
C ASP A 251 6.43 2.30 35.43
N ALA A 252 5.30 2.14 36.12
CA ALA A 252 3.97 2.10 35.54
C ALA A 252 3.67 3.30 34.65
N GLY A 253 4.13 4.51 35.01
CA GLY A 253 3.98 5.73 34.23
C GLY A 253 4.65 5.70 32.85
N ILE A 254 5.52 4.75 32.60
CA ILE A 254 6.17 4.53 31.29
C ILE A 254 5.56 3.32 30.58
N VAL A 255 5.42 2.20 31.30
CA VAL A 255 5.04 0.91 30.72
C VAL A 255 3.57 0.87 30.31
N PHE A 256 2.66 1.46 31.09
CA PHE A 256 1.23 1.45 30.78
C PHE A 256 0.89 2.28 29.55
N PRO A 257 1.37 3.54 29.42
CA PRO A 257 1.20 4.28 28.16
C PRO A 257 1.80 3.58 26.96
N HIS A 258 2.98 2.98 27.13
CA HIS A 258 3.62 2.21 26.05
C HIS A 258 2.75 1.04 25.60
N PHE A 259 2.22 0.24 26.53
CA PHE A 259 1.33 -0.87 26.20
C PHE A 259 0.04 -0.40 25.52
N ALA A 260 -0.59 0.66 26.05
CA ALA A 260 -1.79 1.22 25.45
C ALA A 260 -1.53 1.68 24.01
N HIS A 261 -0.42 2.37 23.77
CA HIS A 261 0.00 2.79 22.43
C HIS A 261 0.28 1.59 21.50
N PHE A 262 0.98 0.57 22.01
CA PHE A 262 1.26 -0.66 21.25
C PHE A 262 -0.04 -1.33 20.80
N MET A 263 -0.99 -1.51 21.71
CA MET A 263 -2.27 -2.18 21.42
C MET A 263 -3.17 -1.31 20.51
N GLN A 264 -3.15 0.01 20.67
CA GLN A 264 -3.84 0.93 19.77
C GLN A 264 -3.25 0.88 18.36
N THR A 265 -1.92 0.79 18.25
CA THR A 265 -1.22 0.64 16.96
C THR A 265 -1.58 -0.69 16.31
N TYR A 266 -1.57 -1.79 17.06
CA TYR A 266 -2.02 -3.10 16.56
C TYR A 266 -3.49 -3.05 16.12
N ALA A 267 -4.38 -2.48 16.94
CA ALA A 267 -5.80 -2.34 16.59
C ALA A 267 -5.99 -1.48 15.33
N ALA A 268 -5.20 -0.41 15.18
CA ALA A 268 -5.20 0.40 13.98
C ALA A 268 -4.70 -0.37 12.75
N GLN A 269 -3.69 -1.24 12.91
CA GLN A 269 -3.22 -2.15 11.86
C GLN A 269 -4.30 -3.18 11.50
N CYS A 270 -4.98 -3.77 12.48
CA CYS A 270 -6.12 -4.67 12.26
C CYS A 270 -7.30 -3.96 11.57
N LEU A 271 -7.59 -2.72 11.95
CA LEU A 271 -8.58 -1.87 11.26
C LEU A 271 -8.15 -1.52 9.84
N GLN A 272 -6.84 -1.42 9.59
CA GLN A 272 -6.28 -1.27 8.25
C GLN A 272 -6.36 -2.55 7.43
N THR A 273 -6.31 -3.74 8.06
CA THR A 273 -6.53 -5.02 7.37
C THR A 273 -7.99 -5.28 7.03
N ASP A 274 -8.90 -4.56 7.65
CA ASP A 274 -10.34 -4.56 7.34
C ASP A 274 -10.75 -3.15 6.89
N ASN A 275 -10.13 -2.62 5.89
CA ASN A 275 -10.36 -1.32 5.28
C ASN A 275 -11.68 -0.64 5.74
N ARG A 276 -11.73 -0.12 6.97
CA ARG A 276 -12.90 0.48 7.65
C ARG A 276 -14.12 -0.46 7.77
N GLY A 277 -13.89 -1.76 7.89
CA GLY A 277 -14.96 -2.75 7.88
C GLY A 277 -15.54 -3.02 6.49
N THR A 278 -14.88 -2.53 5.40
CA THR A 278 -15.37 -2.66 4.03
C THR A 278 -14.62 -3.67 3.19
N GLY A 279 -13.52 -4.26 3.69
CA GLY A 279 -12.78 -5.25 2.91
C GLY A 279 -11.57 -5.82 3.63
N LYS A 280 -10.90 -6.77 2.98
CA LYS A 280 -9.75 -7.49 3.53
C LYS A 280 -8.49 -7.20 2.72
N TYR A 281 -7.36 -7.13 3.41
CA TYR A 281 -6.06 -7.19 2.79
C TYR A 281 -5.60 -8.63 2.59
N LEU A 282 -5.01 -8.88 1.43
CA LEU A 282 -4.42 -10.18 1.11
C LEU A 282 -3.03 -10.34 1.73
N TRP A 283 -2.32 -9.23 1.89
CA TRP A 283 -0.95 -9.17 2.38
C TRP A 283 -0.84 -8.19 3.56
N PRO A 284 0.04 -8.45 4.53
CA PRO A 284 0.33 -7.47 5.57
C PRO A 284 0.83 -6.15 4.96
N LYS A 285 0.41 -5.02 5.51
CA LYS A 285 0.99 -3.71 5.16
C LYS A 285 2.47 -3.67 5.55
N GLU A 286 3.21 -2.83 4.85
CA GLU A 286 4.66 -2.66 5.10
C GLU A 286 5.46 -3.97 5.07
N HIS A 287 5.03 -4.90 4.20
CA HIS A 287 5.75 -6.12 3.86
C HIS A 287 5.94 -6.22 2.36
N LEU A 288 7.11 -6.68 1.94
CA LEU A 288 7.37 -6.97 0.53
C LEU A 288 6.89 -8.38 0.20
N ILE A 289 6.28 -8.51 -0.97
CA ILE A 289 5.82 -9.79 -1.51
C ILE A 289 6.99 -10.46 -2.22
N ASP A 290 7.33 -11.66 -1.80
CA ASP A 290 8.43 -12.46 -2.37
C ASP A 290 7.91 -13.46 -3.42
N LEU A 291 7.01 -13.00 -4.29
CA LEU A 291 6.32 -13.80 -5.30
C LEU A 291 6.42 -13.15 -6.67
N THR A 292 6.30 -13.99 -7.70
CA THR A 292 6.15 -13.59 -9.10
C THR A 292 4.70 -13.20 -9.42
N PHE A 293 4.45 -12.53 -10.55
CA PHE A 293 3.09 -12.22 -11.00
C PHE A 293 2.16 -13.45 -11.07
N PRO A 294 2.59 -14.60 -11.66
CA PRO A 294 1.76 -15.81 -11.64
C PRO A 294 1.35 -16.25 -10.25
N GLU A 295 2.28 -16.26 -9.30
CA GLU A 295 2.03 -16.67 -7.92
C GLU A 295 1.11 -15.69 -7.20
N VAL A 296 1.23 -14.37 -7.47
CA VAL A 296 0.31 -13.35 -6.95
C VAL A 296 -1.11 -13.61 -7.45
N LEU A 297 -1.29 -13.84 -8.75
CA LEU A 297 -2.61 -14.14 -9.31
C LEU A 297 -3.20 -15.43 -8.73
N ASP A 298 -2.39 -16.50 -8.62
CA ASP A 298 -2.82 -17.77 -8.03
C ASP A 298 -3.23 -17.58 -6.55
N ARG A 299 -2.54 -16.74 -5.80
CA ARG A 299 -2.88 -16.40 -4.42
C ARG A 299 -4.20 -15.63 -4.33
N VAL A 300 -4.39 -14.63 -5.18
CA VAL A 300 -5.65 -13.87 -5.26
C VAL A 300 -6.82 -14.79 -5.61
N VAL A 301 -6.64 -15.65 -6.60
CA VAL A 301 -7.68 -16.63 -7.01
C VAL A 301 -8.01 -17.59 -5.88
N LYS A 302 -7.02 -18.03 -5.11
CA LYS A 302 -7.24 -18.94 -3.97
C LYS A 302 -8.11 -18.30 -2.88
N GLU A 303 -7.90 -17.04 -2.59
CA GLU A 303 -8.61 -16.32 -1.50
C GLU A 303 -9.93 -15.68 -1.98
N PHE A 304 -9.98 -15.25 -3.24
CA PHE A 304 -11.10 -14.49 -3.81
C PHE A 304 -11.53 -15.02 -5.19
N PRO A 305 -11.83 -16.34 -5.36
CA PRO A 305 -12.10 -16.93 -6.67
C PRO A 305 -13.30 -16.30 -7.38
N ASP A 306 -14.34 -15.96 -6.64
CA ASP A 306 -15.62 -15.44 -7.14
C ASP A 306 -15.69 -13.90 -7.16
N GLN A 307 -14.67 -13.23 -6.62
CA GLN A 307 -14.56 -11.78 -6.72
C GLN A 307 -14.40 -11.37 -8.19
N TYR A 308 -15.11 -10.33 -8.62
CA TYR A 308 -14.90 -9.80 -9.96
C TYR A 308 -13.50 -9.20 -10.09
N ALA A 309 -12.74 -9.66 -11.07
CA ALA A 309 -11.52 -9.03 -11.51
C ALA A 309 -11.83 -7.89 -12.49
N PHE A 310 -12.75 -8.15 -13.44
CA PHE A 310 -13.12 -7.18 -14.47
C PHE A 310 -14.63 -7.06 -14.66
N ARG A 311 -15.07 -5.80 -14.81
CA ARG A 311 -16.42 -5.43 -15.24
C ARG A 311 -16.31 -4.30 -16.26
N TYR A 312 -16.20 -4.66 -17.54
CA TYR A 312 -16.16 -3.66 -18.62
C TYR A 312 -17.55 -3.08 -18.87
N THR A 313 -17.63 -1.77 -19.09
CA THR A 313 -18.86 -1.07 -19.50
C THR A 313 -18.93 -0.81 -21.01
N THR A 314 -17.81 -1.04 -21.71
CA THR A 314 -17.64 -0.71 -23.13
C THR A 314 -17.62 -1.93 -24.05
N CYS A 315 -17.51 -3.11 -23.49
CA CYS A 315 -17.59 -4.40 -24.20
C CYS A 315 -18.15 -5.47 -23.28
N ASP A 316 -18.52 -6.64 -23.85
CA ASP A 316 -19.01 -7.79 -23.10
C ASP A 316 -17.84 -8.61 -22.54
N TYR A 317 -17.21 -8.07 -21.49
CA TYR A 317 -16.16 -8.77 -20.76
C TYR A 317 -16.31 -8.54 -19.25
N THR A 318 -16.91 -9.54 -18.60
CA THR A 318 -17.01 -9.62 -17.14
C THR A 318 -16.39 -10.92 -16.69
N ARG A 319 -15.42 -10.85 -15.75
CA ARG A 319 -14.67 -12.01 -15.26
C ARG A 319 -14.47 -11.93 -13.76
N THR A 320 -14.66 -13.07 -13.09
CA THR A 320 -14.11 -13.26 -11.75
C THR A 320 -12.59 -13.46 -11.83
N TYR A 321 -11.89 -13.39 -10.70
CA TYR A 321 -10.45 -13.68 -10.68
C TYR A 321 -10.13 -15.08 -11.16
N ALA A 322 -10.97 -16.08 -10.81
CA ALA A 322 -10.83 -17.46 -11.32
C ALA A 322 -10.97 -17.51 -12.84
N GLN A 323 -12.01 -16.91 -13.39
CA GLN A 323 -12.24 -16.86 -14.83
C GLN A 323 -11.16 -16.09 -15.59
N PHE A 324 -10.68 -14.99 -15.01
CA PHE A 324 -9.56 -14.23 -15.59
C PHE A 324 -8.27 -15.07 -15.64
N ARG A 325 -7.96 -15.82 -14.58
CA ARG A 325 -6.82 -16.76 -14.61
C ARG A 325 -6.98 -17.81 -15.71
N ASP A 326 -8.19 -18.32 -15.93
CA ASP A 326 -8.44 -19.29 -16.99
C ASP A 326 -8.19 -18.69 -18.39
N ASP A 327 -8.62 -17.43 -18.63
CA ASP A 327 -8.31 -16.69 -19.86
C ASP A 327 -6.79 -16.50 -20.03
N VAL A 328 -6.09 -16.15 -18.96
CA VAL A 328 -4.61 -16.02 -18.91
C VAL A 328 -3.91 -17.33 -19.22
N ASP A 329 -4.33 -18.42 -18.59
CA ASP A 329 -3.75 -19.76 -18.78
C ASP A 329 -4.01 -20.27 -20.21
N GLN A 330 -5.17 -19.97 -20.79
CA GLN A 330 -5.47 -20.30 -22.18
C GLN A 330 -4.54 -19.56 -23.14
N PHE A 331 -4.36 -18.26 -22.99
CA PHE A 331 -3.47 -17.50 -23.85
C PHE A 331 -1.98 -17.82 -23.60
N ALA A 332 -1.59 -18.14 -22.37
CA ALA A 332 -0.25 -18.65 -22.06
C ALA A 332 0.07 -19.94 -22.84
N ARG A 333 -0.89 -20.87 -22.93
CA ARG A 333 -0.78 -22.08 -23.75
C ARG A 333 -0.65 -21.75 -25.23
N ALA A 334 -1.41 -20.76 -25.72
CA ALA A 334 -1.32 -20.29 -27.11
C ALA A 334 0.07 -19.69 -27.41
N LEU A 335 0.62 -18.88 -26.54
CA LEU A 335 1.98 -18.33 -26.68
C LEU A 335 3.03 -19.46 -26.71
N ILE A 336 2.90 -20.48 -25.86
CA ILE A 336 3.77 -21.67 -25.89
C ILE A 336 3.67 -22.38 -27.23
N ALA A 337 2.46 -22.60 -27.74
CA ALA A 337 2.24 -23.25 -29.05
C ALA A 337 2.87 -22.46 -30.21
N MET A 338 2.89 -21.12 -30.10
CA MET A 338 3.53 -20.21 -31.06
C MET A 338 5.06 -20.13 -30.88
N GLY A 339 5.63 -20.92 -29.99
CA GLY A 339 7.09 -21.04 -29.80
C GLY A 339 7.70 -20.00 -28.86
N VAL A 340 6.90 -19.22 -28.13
CA VAL A 340 7.38 -18.24 -27.14
C VAL A 340 8.05 -18.98 -25.98
N LYS A 341 9.23 -18.54 -25.59
CA LYS A 341 10.05 -19.10 -24.51
C LYS A 341 10.24 -18.11 -23.37
N LYS A 342 10.72 -18.59 -22.22
CA LYS A 342 11.19 -17.73 -21.12
C LYS A 342 12.23 -16.75 -21.65
N GLY A 343 12.03 -15.46 -21.35
CA GLY A 343 12.90 -14.36 -21.77
C GLY A 343 12.60 -13.80 -23.16
N ASP A 344 11.72 -14.44 -23.97
CA ASP A 344 11.27 -13.85 -25.23
C ASP A 344 10.36 -12.63 -24.97
N HIS A 345 10.33 -11.71 -25.92
CA HIS A 345 9.60 -10.46 -25.78
C HIS A 345 8.28 -10.52 -26.56
N VAL A 346 7.18 -10.26 -25.85
CA VAL A 346 5.83 -10.15 -26.40
C VAL A 346 5.41 -8.69 -26.34
N ALA A 347 5.24 -8.06 -27.49
CA ALA A 347 4.79 -6.66 -27.57
C ALA A 347 3.25 -6.60 -27.61
N ILE A 348 2.69 -5.60 -26.94
CA ILE A 348 1.27 -5.25 -27.01
C ILE A 348 1.08 -3.81 -27.50
N TRP A 349 0.35 -3.66 -28.61
CA TRP A 349 0.04 -2.37 -29.23
C TRP A 349 -1.46 -2.16 -29.33
N ALA A 350 -2.04 -1.79 -28.22
CA ALA A 350 -3.48 -1.68 -28.05
C ALA A 350 -3.86 -0.64 -27.00
N THR A 351 -5.11 -0.22 -27.02
CA THR A 351 -5.75 0.53 -25.93
C THR A 351 -6.10 -0.42 -24.77
N ASN A 352 -6.78 0.07 -23.73
CA ASN A 352 -7.09 -0.73 -22.52
C ASN A 352 -8.21 -1.77 -22.78
N ILE A 353 -8.01 -2.66 -23.71
CA ILE A 353 -8.95 -3.76 -24.05
C ILE A 353 -8.64 -5.02 -23.22
N PRO A 354 -9.56 -5.99 -23.11
CA PRO A 354 -9.32 -7.22 -22.34
C PRO A 354 -8.05 -7.97 -22.76
N GLN A 355 -7.77 -8.02 -24.06
CA GLN A 355 -6.59 -8.70 -24.62
C GLN A 355 -5.28 -8.10 -24.12
N TRP A 356 -5.27 -6.80 -23.75
CA TRP A 356 -4.09 -6.16 -23.17
C TRP A 356 -3.73 -6.81 -21.84
N PHE A 357 -4.71 -6.94 -20.94
CA PHE A 357 -4.53 -7.54 -19.62
C PHE A 357 -4.17 -9.03 -19.73
N ILE A 358 -4.89 -9.75 -20.57
CA ILE A 358 -4.62 -11.19 -20.79
C ILE A 358 -3.18 -11.38 -21.31
N THR A 359 -2.74 -10.54 -22.28
CA THR A 359 -1.39 -10.63 -22.85
C THR A 359 -0.31 -10.38 -21.81
N PHE A 360 -0.48 -9.36 -20.95
CA PHE A 360 0.47 -9.09 -19.86
C PHE A 360 0.62 -10.30 -18.93
N TRP A 361 -0.51 -10.76 -18.39
CA TRP A 361 -0.50 -11.85 -17.41
C TRP A 361 -0.08 -13.19 -18.00
N ALA A 362 -0.46 -13.48 -19.24
CA ALA A 362 -0.04 -14.71 -19.94
C ALA A 362 1.46 -14.72 -20.25
N SER A 363 2.02 -13.58 -20.68
CA SER A 363 3.46 -13.42 -20.87
C SER A 363 4.23 -13.65 -19.56
N ALA A 364 3.78 -13.00 -18.49
CA ALA A 364 4.35 -13.20 -17.17
C ALA A 364 4.22 -14.64 -16.69
N ARG A 365 3.11 -15.34 -17.03
CA ARG A 365 2.82 -16.74 -16.63
C ARG A 365 3.81 -17.76 -17.19
N ILE A 366 4.43 -17.47 -18.33
CA ILE A 366 5.41 -18.35 -18.98
C ILE A 366 6.85 -17.80 -18.92
N GLY A 367 7.05 -16.68 -18.22
CA GLY A 367 8.37 -16.04 -18.07
C GLY A 367 8.82 -15.26 -19.30
N ALA A 368 7.91 -14.89 -20.20
CA ALA A 368 8.17 -13.94 -21.28
C ALA A 368 8.08 -12.49 -20.75
N VAL A 369 8.70 -11.57 -21.44
CA VAL A 369 8.75 -10.15 -21.11
C VAL A 369 7.72 -9.40 -21.93
N LEU A 370 6.76 -8.73 -21.28
CA LEU A 370 5.86 -7.84 -22.00
C LEU A 370 6.55 -6.55 -22.38
N VAL A 371 6.44 -6.15 -23.66
CA VAL A 371 6.89 -4.87 -24.20
C VAL A 371 5.69 -4.01 -24.50
N THR A 372 5.57 -2.87 -23.84
CA THR A 372 4.45 -1.96 -24.06
C THR A 372 4.74 -1.00 -25.21
N VAL A 373 3.80 -0.90 -26.17
CA VAL A 373 3.92 -0.01 -27.31
C VAL A 373 2.97 1.17 -27.17
N ASN A 374 3.50 2.38 -27.29
CA ASN A 374 2.71 3.60 -27.20
C ASN A 374 1.71 3.67 -28.37
N THR A 375 0.45 3.92 -28.05
CA THR A 375 -0.67 3.96 -29.01
C THR A 375 -0.56 5.06 -30.08
N ALA A 376 0.26 6.09 -29.84
CA ALA A 376 0.48 7.19 -30.79
C ALA A 376 1.62 6.96 -31.77
N TYR A 377 2.36 5.85 -31.65
CA TYR A 377 3.52 5.62 -32.51
C TYR A 377 3.15 5.47 -33.97
N LYS A 378 4.03 6.01 -34.84
CA LYS A 378 4.00 5.91 -36.29
C LYS A 378 5.10 4.94 -36.77
N VAL A 379 5.29 4.84 -38.07
CA VAL A 379 6.19 3.84 -38.68
C VAL A 379 7.60 3.80 -38.03
N HIS A 380 8.24 4.96 -37.91
CA HIS A 380 9.64 5.01 -37.43
C HIS A 380 9.78 4.62 -35.95
N GLU A 381 8.88 5.10 -35.13
CA GLU A 381 8.91 4.79 -33.67
C GLU A 381 8.54 3.33 -33.42
N ALA A 382 7.52 2.82 -34.14
CA ALA A 382 7.10 1.41 -34.01
C ALA A 382 8.21 0.47 -34.49
N GLU A 383 8.82 0.73 -35.65
CA GLU A 383 9.95 -0.04 -36.17
C GLU A 383 11.13 -0.04 -35.18
N TYR A 384 11.49 1.16 -34.69
CA TYR A 384 12.59 1.28 -33.74
C TYR A 384 12.32 0.44 -32.48
N LEU A 385 11.14 0.59 -31.84
CA LEU A 385 10.80 -0.12 -30.64
C LEU A 385 10.80 -1.65 -30.85
N LEU A 386 10.09 -2.14 -31.86
CA LEU A 386 9.95 -3.58 -32.12
C LEU A 386 11.30 -4.22 -32.47
N ARG A 387 12.18 -3.48 -33.14
CA ARG A 387 13.54 -3.93 -33.46
C ARG A 387 14.46 -3.91 -32.23
N GLN A 388 14.47 -2.79 -31.50
CA GLN A 388 15.37 -2.60 -30.35
C GLN A 388 15.03 -3.56 -29.23
N SER A 389 13.74 -3.84 -29.02
CA SER A 389 13.25 -4.79 -28.02
C SER A 389 13.36 -6.26 -28.44
N ASP A 390 13.88 -6.60 -29.63
CA ASP A 390 13.89 -7.98 -30.13
C ASP A 390 12.52 -8.67 -30.01
N THR A 391 11.46 -7.94 -30.32
CA THR A 391 10.09 -8.47 -30.20
C THR A 391 9.91 -9.76 -31.01
N HIS A 392 9.51 -10.84 -30.31
CA HIS A 392 9.22 -12.15 -30.93
C HIS A 392 7.76 -12.25 -31.40
N THR A 393 6.84 -11.75 -30.59
CA THR A 393 5.39 -11.80 -30.87
C THR A 393 4.78 -10.43 -30.66
N LEU A 394 3.98 -9.94 -31.59
CA LEU A 394 3.22 -8.69 -31.51
C LEU A 394 1.73 -8.99 -31.41
N VAL A 395 1.08 -8.47 -30.38
CA VAL A 395 -0.39 -8.43 -30.26
C VAL A 395 -0.84 -7.00 -30.53
N MET A 396 -1.82 -6.79 -31.42
CA MET A 396 -2.23 -5.43 -31.78
C MET A 396 -3.71 -5.34 -32.15
N ILE A 397 -4.26 -4.13 -31.97
CA ILE A 397 -5.54 -3.70 -32.57
C ILE A 397 -5.30 -3.12 -33.98
N ASP A 398 -6.36 -2.79 -34.69
CA ASP A 398 -6.23 -2.25 -36.05
C ASP A 398 -5.66 -0.83 -36.08
N GLY A 399 -5.88 -0.05 -35.02
CA GLY A 399 -5.36 1.30 -34.91
C GLY A 399 -6.00 2.12 -33.79
N TYR A 400 -5.49 3.34 -33.60
CA TYR A 400 -6.05 4.28 -32.62
C TYR A 400 -5.86 5.72 -33.10
N LYS A 401 -6.95 6.51 -33.09
CA LYS A 401 -6.98 7.89 -33.60
C LYS A 401 -6.46 7.95 -35.05
N ASP A 402 -5.37 8.69 -35.27
CA ASP A 402 -4.71 8.90 -36.55
C ASP A 402 -3.59 7.90 -36.85
N SER A 403 -3.42 6.86 -36.04
CA SER A 403 -2.43 5.80 -36.23
C SER A 403 -3.14 4.50 -36.68
N ASN A 404 -2.97 4.13 -37.94
CA ASN A 404 -3.42 2.86 -38.49
C ASN A 404 -2.29 1.82 -38.33
N TYR A 405 -2.41 0.91 -37.33
CA TYR A 405 -1.35 -0.03 -37.03
C TYR A 405 -1.21 -1.11 -38.09
N VAL A 406 -2.32 -1.46 -38.73
CA VAL A 406 -2.32 -2.42 -39.83
C VAL A 406 -1.52 -1.88 -41.03
N GLU A 407 -1.71 -0.62 -41.43
CA GLU A 407 -0.92 -0.01 -42.46
C GLU A 407 0.56 0.09 -42.06
N ILE A 408 0.83 0.54 -40.84
CA ILE A 408 2.19 0.70 -40.33
C ILE A 408 2.94 -0.64 -40.34
N ILE A 409 2.32 -1.73 -39.81
CA ILE A 409 3.00 -3.02 -39.75
C ILE A 409 3.19 -3.65 -41.15
N ASN A 410 2.25 -3.43 -42.08
CA ASN A 410 2.39 -3.86 -43.49
C ASN A 410 3.49 -3.10 -44.24
N GLU A 411 3.75 -1.83 -43.86
CA GLU A 411 4.88 -1.07 -44.38
C GLU A 411 6.21 -1.59 -43.83
N ILE A 412 6.26 -1.90 -42.53
CA ILE A 412 7.46 -2.40 -41.89
C ILE A 412 7.75 -3.85 -42.33
N CYS A 413 6.72 -4.69 -42.46
CA CYS A 413 6.78 -6.11 -42.78
C CYS A 413 5.96 -6.44 -44.04
N PRO A 414 6.39 -6.01 -45.25
CA PRO A 414 5.65 -6.30 -46.47
C PRO A 414 5.57 -7.80 -46.77
N GLU A 415 6.40 -8.62 -46.13
CA GLU A 415 6.40 -10.07 -46.24
C GLU A 415 5.07 -10.74 -45.74
N LEU A 416 4.32 -10.05 -44.85
CA LEU A 416 3.02 -10.52 -44.36
C LEU A 416 2.01 -10.89 -45.47
N LYS A 417 2.07 -10.17 -46.61
CA LYS A 417 1.14 -10.44 -47.71
C LYS A 417 1.24 -11.84 -48.30
N THR A 418 2.37 -12.48 -48.11
CA THR A 418 2.68 -13.77 -48.78
C THR A 418 3.10 -14.88 -47.82
N THR A 419 3.12 -14.57 -46.52
CA THR A 419 3.57 -15.53 -45.47
C THR A 419 2.38 -16.05 -44.69
N ALA A 420 2.40 -17.35 -44.31
CA ALA A 420 1.39 -17.90 -43.43
C ALA A 420 1.60 -17.44 -41.99
N PRO A 421 0.54 -17.37 -41.16
CA PRO A 421 0.68 -17.04 -39.73
C PRO A 421 1.68 -17.97 -39.03
N GLY A 422 2.60 -17.39 -38.26
CA GLY A 422 3.66 -18.14 -37.57
C GLY A 422 4.95 -18.37 -38.35
N GLU A 423 4.94 -18.06 -39.65
CA GLU A 423 6.09 -18.28 -40.55
C GLU A 423 6.78 -16.95 -40.96
N LEU A 424 6.53 -15.86 -40.26
CA LEU A 424 7.06 -14.55 -40.59
C LEU A 424 8.60 -14.49 -40.47
N PHE A 425 9.21 -14.01 -41.52
CA PHE A 425 10.65 -13.72 -41.61
C PHE A 425 10.85 -12.30 -42.16
N SER A 426 10.80 -11.31 -41.29
CA SER A 426 10.97 -9.91 -41.72
C SER A 426 12.44 -9.50 -41.72
N LYS A 427 12.86 -8.82 -42.78
CA LYS A 427 14.20 -8.21 -42.90
C LYS A 427 14.38 -7.05 -41.93
N ARG A 428 13.30 -6.27 -41.70
CA ARG A 428 13.35 -5.08 -40.83
C ARG A 428 13.23 -5.44 -39.38
N LEU A 429 12.48 -6.54 -39.08
CA LEU A 429 12.25 -7.05 -37.71
C LEU A 429 12.68 -8.51 -37.59
N PRO A 430 13.99 -8.78 -37.48
CA PRO A 430 14.55 -10.14 -37.64
C PRO A 430 14.12 -11.12 -36.51
N HIS A 431 13.65 -10.63 -35.38
CA HIS A 431 13.19 -11.45 -34.27
C HIS A 431 11.69 -11.74 -34.28
N LEU A 432 10.90 -10.92 -35.04
CA LEU A 432 9.45 -11.06 -35.09
C LEU A 432 9.04 -12.32 -35.87
N ARG A 433 8.22 -13.15 -35.21
CA ARG A 433 7.70 -14.42 -35.75
C ARG A 433 6.20 -14.42 -35.88
N ASN A 434 5.51 -13.86 -34.89
CA ASN A 434 4.08 -13.90 -34.79
C ASN A 434 3.49 -12.51 -34.70
N ILE A 435 2.39 -12.28 -35.41
CA ILE A 435 1.53 -11.11 -35.21
C ILE A 435 0.12 -11.62 -34.96
N ILE A 436 -0.51 -11.10 -33.93
CA ILE A 436 -1.89 -11.43 -33.53
C ILE A 436 -2.72 -10.15 -33.62
N THR A 437 -3.77 -10.17 -34.43
CA THR A 437 -4.72 -9.06 -34.54
C THR A 437 -5.96 -9.35 -33.69
N CYS A 438 -6.39 -8.34 -32.91
CA CYS A 438 -7.50 -8.45 -31.97
C CYS A 438 -8.87 -8.11 -32.58
N GLU A 439 -8.91 -7.41 -33.73
CA GLU A 439 -10.14 -6.85 -34.27
C GLU A 439 -10.46 -7.39 -35.66
N SER A 440 -9.53 -7.27 -36.61
CA SER A 440 -9.75 -7.73 -38.00
C SER A 440 -8.76 -8.81 -38.41
N GLU A 441 -9.18 -9.70 -39.31
CA GLU A 441 -8.30 -10.70 -39.93
C GLU A 441 -7.37 -10.03 -40.93
N GLN A 442 -6.06 -10.28 -40.82
CA GLN A 442 -5.02 -9.73 -41.66
C GLN A 442 -4.15 -10.83 -42.28
N PRO A 443 -3.69 -10.66 -43.55
CA PRO A 443 -2.78 -11.62 -44.14
C PRO A 443 -1.52 -11.84 -43.32
N GLY A 444 -1.08 -13.09 -43.17
CA GLY A 444 0.11 -13.44 -42.40
C GLY A 444 0.02 -13.30 -40.89
N CYS A 445 -1.13 -12.88 -40.36
CA CYS A 445 -1.38 -12.72 -38.94
C CYS A 445 -2.34 -13.79 -38.40
N PHE A 446 -2.19 -14.13 -37.14
CA PHE A 446 -3.23 -14.85 -36.41
C PHE A 446 -4.34 -13.87 -36.03
N THR A 447 -5.60 -14.31 -36.11
CA THR A 447 -6.66 -13.64 -35.33
C THR A 447 -6.51 -14.02 -33.85
N TRP A 448 -7.10 -13.25 -32.95
CA TRP A 448 -7.10 -13.55 -31.53
C TRP A 448 -7.67 -14.96 -31.23
N GLU A 449 -8.82 -15.29 -31.84
CA GLU A 449 -9.46 -16.61 -31.71
C GLU A 449 -8.61 -17.71 -32.33
N GLY A 450 -7.97 -17.44 -33.47
CA GLY A 450 -7.05 -18.36 -34.12
C GLY A 450 -5.83 -18.68 -33.25
N ALA A 451 -5.28 -17.67 -32.58
CA ALA A 451 -4.19 -17.83 -31.61
C ALA A 451 -4.67 -18.69 -30.40
N LEU A 452 -5.82 -18.34 -29.80
CA LEU A 452 -6.39 -19.10 -28.69
C LEU A 452 -6.67 -20.57 -29.03
N ALA A 453 -7.06 -20.87 -30.28
CA ALA A 453 -7.31 -22.24 -30.73
C ALA A 453 -6.07 -23.13 -30.66
N LEU A 454 -4.85 -22.58 -30.74
CA LEU A 454 -3.60 -23.33 -30.60
C LEU A 454 -3.39 -23.86 -29.18
N ALA A 455 -4.05 -23.28 -28.18
CA ALA A 455 -3.94 -23.71 -26.79
C ALA A 455 -4.28 -25.17 -26.55
N LYS A 456 -5.15 -25.79 -27.38
CA LYS A 456 -5.57 -27.19 -27.27
C LYS A 456 -4.39 -28.17 -27.34
N ASP A 457 -3.32 -27.79 -28.03
CA ASP A 457 -2.17 -28.65 -28.30
C ASP A 457 -1.11 -28.61 -27.19
N VAL A 458 -1.30 -27.74 -26.17
CA VAL A 458 -0.39 -27.57 -25.03
C VAL A 458 -1.10 -27.93 -23.73
N PRO A 459 -0.60 -28.91 -22.94
CA PRO A 459 -1.22 -29.24 -21.65
C PRO A 459 -0.97 -28.18 -20.59
N MET A 460 -1.87 -28.02 -19.61
CA MET A 460 -1.71 -27.09 -18.48
C MET A 460 -0.46 -27.38 -17.67
N SER A 461 -0.01 -28.63 -17.58
CA SER A 461 1.23 -28.99 -16.88
C SER A 461 2.45 -28.27 -17.43
N GLU A 462 2.48 -27.97 -18.73
CA GLU A 462 3.56 -27.20 -19.37
C GLU A 462 3.58 -25.74 -18.86
N VAL A 463 2.41 -25.11 -18.73
CA VAL A 463 2.29 -23.76 -18.17
C VAL A 463 2.82 -23.74 -16.73
N TYR A 464 2.37 -24.68 -15.89
CA TYR A 464 2.81 -24.77 -14.49
C TYR A 464 4.33 -25.07 -14.39
N GLN A 465 4.87 -25.91 -15.26
CA GLN A 465 6.30 -26.19 -15.28
C GLN A 465 7.10 -24.92 -15.59
N ARG A 466 6.69 -24.13 -16.59
CA ARG A 466 7.35 -22.87 -16.94
C ARG A 466 7.18 -21.83 -15.85
N SER A 467 5.99 -21.68 -15.29
CA SER A 467 5.73 -20.75 -14.19
C SER A 467 6.66 -20.99 -12.99
N ARG A 468 6.93 -22.26 -12.63
CA ARG A 468 7.85 -22.61 -11.53
C ARG A 468 9.33 -22.30 -11.80
N GLN A 469 9.71 -22.06 -13.05
CA GLN A 469 11.07 -21.71 -13.44
C GLN A 469 11.34 -20.20 -13.43
N ILE A 470 10.31 -19.41 -13.13
CA ILE A 470 10.42 -17.95 -13.09
C ILE A 470 10.97 -17.54 -11.75
N ASP A 471 12.03 -16.71 -11.77
CA ASP A 471 12.54 -16.04 -10.58
C ASP A 471 11.90 -14.65 -10.45
N LYS A 472 11.64 -14.20 -9.22
CA LYS A 472 11.09 -12.87 -8.96
C LYS A 472 11.94 -11.72 -9.52
N ASN A 473 13.25 -11.93 -9.72
CA ASN A 473 14.18 -10.98 -10.30
C ASN A 473 14.30 -11.10 -11.83
N ASP A 474 13.54 -12.02 -12.45
CA ASP A 474 13.41 -12.04 -13.90
C ASP A 474 12.66 -10.78 -14.37
N VAL A 475 13.05 -10.26 -15.54
CA VAL A 475 12.35 -9.13 -16.16
C VAL A 475 11.00 -9.62 -16.66
N CYS A 476 9.92 -8.95 -16.25
CA CYS A 476 8.56 -9.27 -16.70
C CYS A 476 7.97 -8.20 -17.62
N ASN A 477 8.52 -7.01 -17.57
CA ASN A 477 8.02 -5.87 -18.35
C ASN A 477 9.16 -4.97 -18.84
N MET A 478 8.98 -4.45 -20.05
CA MET A 478 9.85 -3.45 -20.63
C MET A 478 9.01 -2.28 -21.10
N GLN A 479 9.24 -1.11 -20.52
CA GLN A 479 8.54 0.13 -20.90
C GLN A 479 9.50 1.10 -21.57
N TYR A 480 9.03 1.73 -22.63
CA TYR A 480 9.83 2.67 -23.39
C TYR A 480 9.56 4.10 -22.94
N THR A 481 10.60 4.76 -22.46
CA THR A 481 10.57 6.16 -22.06
C THR A 481 11.20 7.04 -23.13
N SER A 482 10.62 8.22 -23.38
CA SER A 482 11.25 9.22 -24.24
C SER A 482 12.50 9.77 -23.54
N GLY A 483 13.66 9.30 -23.96
CA GLY A 483 14.95 9.83 -23.49
C GLY A 483 15.20 11.24 -24.02
N THR A 484 16.05 11.98 -23.30
CA THR A 484 16.54 13.30 -23.73
C THR A 484 17.53 13.24 -24.92
N THR A 485 17.93 12.03 -25.33
CA THR A 485 18.87 11.75 -26.43
C THR A 485 18.15 11.42 -27.74
N GLY A 486 16.84 11.60 -27.85
CA GLY A 486 16.04 11.46 -29.09
C GLY A 486 15.44 10.08 -29.35
N PHE A 487 16.02 8.96 -28.84
CA PHE A 487 15.44 7.64 -29.00
C PHE A 487 14.91 7.09 -27.67
N PRO A 488 13.74 6.44 -27.67
CA PRO A 488 13.18 5.81 -26.48
C PRO A 488 14.08 4.71 -25.94
N LYS A 489 14.17 4.60 -24.59
CA LYS A 489 14.95 3.60 -23.89
C LYS A 489 14.03 2.57 -23.27
N GLY A 490 14.35 1.28 -23.42
CA GLY A 490 13.58 0.18 -22.84
C GLY A 490 13.97 -0.05 -21.38
N VAL A 491 13.13 0.37 -20.45
CA VAL A 491 13.31 0.19 -19.00
C VAL A 491 12.93 -1.23 -18.62
N MET A 492 13.86 -1.99 -18.07
CA MET A 492 13.64 -3.38 -17.66
C MET A 492 13.16 -3.45 -16.21
N LEU A 493 11.92 -3.93 -16.01
CA LEU A 493 11.29 -4.08 -14.70
C LEU A 493 11.09 -5.56 -14.38
N THR A 494 11.48 -5.97 -13.17
CA THR A 494 11.35 -7.34 -12.68
C THR A 494 9.98 -7.59 -12.07
N HIS A 495 9.59 -8.86 -11.89
CA HIS A 495 8.40 -9.20 -11.12
C HIS A 495 8.44 -8.55 -9.73
N TYR A 496 9.59 -8.63 -9.06
CA TYR A 496 9.76 -8.10 -7.71
C TYR A 496 9.58 -6.57 -7.65
N ASN A 497 10.13 -5.84 -8.62
CA ASN A 497 9.92 -4.39 -8.72
C ASN A 497 8.44 -4.04 -8.81
N VAL A 498 7.76 -4.60 -9.82
CA VAL A 498 6.40 -4.18 -10.20
C VAL A 498 5.35 -4.66 -9.20
N VAL A 499 5.43 -5.93 -8.75
CA VAL A 499 4.51 -6.49 -7.75
C VAL A 499 4.55 -5.66 -6.47
N ASN A 500 5.76 -5.41 -5.95
CA ASN A 500 5.89 -4.68 -4.68
C ASN A 500 5.56 -3.19 -4.80
N ASN A 501 5.85 -2.57 -5.94
CA ASN A 501 5.46 -1.18 -6.14
C ASN A 501 3.94 -1.04 -6.25
N GLY A 502 3.27 -1.92 -7.02
CA GLY A 502 1.81 -1.95 -7.07
C GLY A 502 1.18 -2.23 -5.70
N LYS A 503 1.73 -3.18 -4.94
CA LYS A 503 1.28 -3.47 -3.57
C LYS A 503 1.43 -2.27 -2.65
N ALA A 504 2.59 -1.63 -2.63
CA ALA A 504 2.84 -0.47 -1.77
C ALA A 504 1.96 0.74 -2.13
N ILE A 505 1.64 0.92 -3.42
CA ILE A 505 0.68 1.94 -3.88
C ILE A 505 -0.72 1.64 -3.35
N GLY A 506 -1.18 0.39 -3.49
CA GLY A 506 -2.48 -0.03 -2.95
C GLY A 506 -2.57 0.12 -1.43
N ASP A 507 -1.48 -0.17 -0.71
CA ASP A 507 -1.38 0.05 0.75
C ASP A 507 -1.54 1.55 1.11
N CYS A 508 -0.89 2.46 0.36
CA CYS A 508 -1.02 3.90 0.59
C CYS A 508 -2.44 4.41 0.31
N MET A 509 -3.15 3.79 -0.63
CA MET A 509 -4.54 4.11 -0.98
C MET A 509 -5.57 3.39 -0.11
N ASP A 510 -5.16 2.54 0.80
CA ASP A 510 -6.06 1.68 1.57
C ASP A 510 -7.00 0.82 0.69
N LEU A 511 -6.48 0.27 -0.41
CA LEU A 511 -7.27 -0.59 -1.28
C LEU A 511 -7.57 -1.95 -0.64
N SER A 512 -8.75 -2.49 -0.92
CA SER A 512 -9.19 -3.81 -0.50
C SER A 512 -10.08 -4.46 -1.56
N ASN A 513 -10.49 -5.70 -1.32
CA ASN A 513 -11.41 -6.43 -2.20
C ASN A 513 -12.80 -5.79 -2.33
N HIS A 514 -13.15 -4.81 -1.49
CA HIS A 514 -14.40 -4.04 -1.61
C HIS A 514 -14.26 -2.81 -2.51
N ASP A 515 -13.07 -2.49 -2.96
CA ASP A 515 -12.86 -1.38 -3.88
C ASP A 515 -13.12 -1.77 -5.33
N HIS A 516 -13.44 -0.76 -6.11
CA HIS A 516 -13.69 -0.88 -7.54
C HIS A 516 -12.96 0.25 -8.28
N MET A 517 -11.95 -0.12 -9.04
CA MET A 517 -11.07 0.80 -9.76
C MET A 517 -11.52 1.01 -11.20
N MET A 518 -11.90 2.23 -11.56
CA MET A 518 -12.02 2.59 -12.98
C MET A 518 -10.63 2.91 -13.55
N ILE A 519 -10.23 2.20 -14.61
CA ILE A 519 -8.93 2.41 -15.27
C ILE A 519 -9.13 3.20 -16.55
N GLN A 520 -8.82 4.49 -16.50
CA GLN A 520 -8.91 5.42 -17.64
C GLN A 520 -7.55 5.89 -18.17
N VAL A 521 -6.49 5.65 -17.37
CA VAL A 521 -5.11 5.96 -17.75
C VAL A 521 -4.54 4.90 -18.68
N PRO A 522 -3.60 5.24 -19.59
CA PRO A 522 -3.09 4.28 -20.57
C PRO A 522 -2.31 3.13 -19.94
N MET A 523 -2.64 1.91 -20.34
CA MET A 523 -1.98 0.69 -19.84
C MET A 523 -0.55 0.53 -20.37
N PHE A 524 -0.20 1.12 -21.51
CA PHE A 524 1.18 1.08 -22.03
C PHE A 524 2.16 1.89 -21.18
N HIS A 525 1.67 2.64 -20.20
CA HIS A 525 2.44 3.43 -19.23
C HIS A 525 2.31 2.84 -17.82
N CYS A 526 3.35 3.01 -16.99
CA CYS A 526 3.34 2.57 -15.57
C CYS A 526 2.10 3.06 -14.80
N PHE A 527 1.55 4.22 -15.16
CA PHE A 527 0.37 4.76 -14.50
C PHE A 527 -0.83 3.81 -14.59
N GLY A 528 -1.06 3.21 -15.77
CA GLY A 528 -2.09 2.18 -15.92
C GLY A 528 -1.65 0.82 -15.40
N MET A 529 -0.47 0.36 -15.83
CA MET A 529 -0.02 -0.99 -15.58
C MET A 529 0.32 -1.25 -14.10
N VAL A 530 1.03 -0.33 -13.44
CA VAL A 530 1.45 -0.53 -12.05
C VAL A 530 0.48 0.11 -11.07
N LEU A 531 0.23 1.43 -11.21
CA LEU A 531 -0.57 2.15 -10.23
C LEU A 531 -2.04 1.71 -10.24
N ALA A 532 -2.59 1.38 -11.41
CA ALA A 532 -3.98 0.93 -11.48
C ALA A 532 -4.08 -0.60 -11.45
N MET A 533 -3.56 -1.31 -12.45
CA MET A 533 -3.75 -2.75 -12.58
C MET A 533 -3.06 -3.55 -11.46
N THR A 534 -1.75 -3.35 -11.27
CA THR A 534 -1.01 -4.17 -10.29
C THR A 534 -1.45 -3.87 -8.87
N ALA A 535 -1.68 -2.59 -8.53
CA ALA A 535 -2.24 -2.21 -7.22
C ALA A 535 -3.63 -2.84 -7.00
N SER A 536 -4.48 -2.87 -8.03
CA SER A 536 -5.79 -3.52 -7.94
C SER A 536 -5.69 -5.01 -7.73
N VAL A 537 -4.89 -5.72 -8.53
CA VAL A 537 -4.79 -7.18 -8.41
C VAL A 537 -4.17 -7.60 -7.09
N THR A 538 -3.14 -6.93 -6.61
CA THR A 538 -2.54 -7.23 -5.29
C THR A 538 -3.52 -7.06 -4.12
N HIS A 539 -4.59 -6.30 -4.28
CA HIS A 539 -5.62 -6.05 -3.27
C HIS A 539 -6.98 -6.68 -3.60
N ALA A 540 -7.03 -7.55 -4.61
CA ALA A 540 -8.26 -8.20 -5.09
C ALA A 540 -9.39 -7.22 -5.46
N VAL A 541 -9.03 -6.02 -5.93
CA VAL A 541 -9.94 -4.95 -6.35
C VAL A 541 -10.63 -5.31 -7.66
N THR A 542 -11.91 -5.00 -7.80
CA THR A 542 -12.61 -5.08 -9.09
C THR A 542 -12.14 -3.96 -10.02
N MET A 543 -11.93 -4.25 -11.29
CA MET A 543 -11.48 -3.26 -12.29
C MET A 543 -12.53 -3.03 -13.38
N SER A 544 -12.79 -1.75 -13.71
CA SER A 544 -13.58 -1.33 -14.88
C SER A 544 -12.71 -0.47 -15.80
N PRO A 545 -11.92 -1.11 -16.68
CA PRO A 545 -11.14 -0.37 -17.67
C PRO A 545 -12.04 0.22 -18.74
N ILE A 546 -11.66 1.42 -19.20
CA ILE A 546 -12.21 2.02 -20.42
C ILE A 546 -11.11 2.08 -21.48
N PRO A 547 -11.43 1.92 -22.77
CA PRO A 547 -10.41 1.77 -23.81
C PRO A 547 -9.43 2.94 -23.88
N TYR A 548 -9.91 4.13 -23.62
CA TYR A 548 -9.13 5.38 -23.60
C TYR A 548 -9.88 6.45 -22.82
N PHE A 549 -9.15 7.42 -22.32
CA PHE A 549 -9.76 8.56 -21.65
C PHE A 549 -10.62 9.39 -22.59
N SER A 550 -11.86 9.61 -22.17
CA SER A 550 -12.79 10.61 -22.66
C SER A 550 -13.68 11.00 -21.50
N PRO A 551 -13.86 12.31 -21.19
CA PRO A 551 -14.69 12.73 -20.05
C PRO A 551 -16.08 12.09 -20.08
N ARG A 552 -16.70 12.04 -21.27
CA ARG A 552 -18.01 11.40 -21.46
C ARG A 552 -17.99 9.92 -21.13
N VAL A 553 -17.01 9.16 -21.62
CA VAL A 553 -16.91 7.71 -21.41
C VAL A 553 -16.60 7.40 -19.95
N SER A 554 -15.74 8.20 -19.31
CA SER A 554 -15.41 8.07 -17.89
C SER A 554 -16.63 8.29 -17.00
N LEU A 555 -17.36 9.38 -17.22
CA LEU A 555 -18.58 9.69 -16.47
C LEU A 555 -19.69 8.65 -16.74
N GLU A 556 -19.82 8.15 -17.97
CA GLU A 556 -20.75 7.08 -18.30
C GLU A 556 -20.36 5.76 -17.59
N CYS A 557 -19.07 5.43 -17.50
CA CYS A 557 -18.58 4.26 -16.77
C CYS A 557 -19.00 4.33 -15.30
N ILE A 558 -18.81 5.47 -14.63
CA ILE A 558 -19.20 5.67 -13.23
C ILE A 558 -20.72 5.52 -13.06
N ARG A 559 -21.51 6.05 -13.98
CA ARG A 559 -22.98 5.90 -13.94
C ARG A 559 -23.45 4.45 -14.13
N ARG A 560 -22.77 3.68 -14.97
CA ARG A 560 -23.09 2.26 -15.23
C ARG A 560 -22.62 1.34 -14.11
N GLU A 561 -21.52 1.70 -13.46
CA GLU A 561 -20.91 0.96 -12.35
C GLU A 561 -20.86 1.84 -11.10
N PRO A 562 -21.97 2.02 -10.41
CA PRO A 562 -22.07 2.91 -9.25
C PRO A 562 -21.25 2.43 -8.05
N THR A 563 -20.71 1.22 -8.08
CA THR A 563 -19.82 0.67 -7.06
C THR A 563 -18.37 1.13 -7.21
N ILE A 564 -18.03 1.93 -8.23
CA ILE A 564 -16.68 2.47 -8.41
C ILE A 564 -16.32 3.37 -7.22
N THR A 565 -15.18 3.07 -6.58
CA THR A 565 -14.66 3.78 -5.41
C THR A 565 -13.39 4.56 -5.71
N ALA A 566 -12.73 4.24 -6.82
CA ALA A 566 -11.42 4.80 -7.15
C ALA A 566 -11.19 4.97 -8.66
N PHE A 567 -10.42 5.99 -9.03
CA PHE A 567 -9.81 6.11 -10.36
C PHE A 567 -8.59 7.03 -10.33
N HIS A 568 -7.73 6.86 -11.32
CA HIS A 568 -6.51 7.67 -11.49
C HIS A 568 -6.61 8.61 -12.67
N GLY A 569 -5.88 9.71 -12.61
CA GLY A 569 -5.77 10.63 -13.71
C GLY A 569 -4.62 11.62 -13.57
N VAL A 570 -4.27 12.23 -14.69
CA VAL A 570 -3.48 13.46 -14.68
C VAL A 570 -4.42 14.65 -14.41
N PRO A 571 -3.92 15.79 -13.90
CA PRO A 571 -4.79 16.93 -13.56
C PRO A 571 -5.75 17.37 -14.70
N THR A 572 -5.29 17.33 -15.95
CA THR A 572 -6.12 17.68 -17.11
C THR A 572 -7.30 16.74 -17.32
N MET A 573 -7.19 15.46 -16.93
CA MET A 573 -8.31 14.52 -16.99
C MET A 573 -9.39 14.88 -15.97
N PHE A 574 -8.99 15.22 -14.75
CA PHE A 574 -9.92 15.67 -13.70
C PHE A 574 -10.63 16.98 -14.10
N ILE A 575 -9.88 17.96 -14.62
CA ILE A 575 -10.43 19.23 -15.11
C ILE A 575 -11.47 18.95 -16.21
N ALA A 576 -11.13 18.12 -17.19
CA ALA A 576 -12.02 17.80 -18.29
C ALA A 576 -13.31 17.08 -17.83
N MET A 577 -13.25 16.25 -16.79
CA MET A 577 -14.42 15.62 -16.20
C MET A 577 -15.27 16.64 -15.43
N LEU A 578 -14.65 17.50 -14.61
CA LEU A 578 -15.33 18.57 -13.84
C LEU A 578 -16.07 19.56 -14.73
N GLU A 579 -15.52 19.87 -15.90
CA GLU A 579 -16.10 20.82 -16.88
C GLU A 579 -17.12 20.19 -17.83
N HIS A 580 -17.30 18.84 -17.79
CA HIS A 580 -18.16 18.16 -18.74
C HIS A 580 -19.65 18.30 -18.36
N PRO A 581 -20.60 18.54 -19.32
CA PRO A 581 -22.02 18.70 -19.03
C PRO A 581 -22.68 17.50 -18.33
N ASP A 582 -22.14 16.31 -18.45
CA ASP A 582 -22.63 15.11 -17.76
C ASP A 582 -22.11 14.97 -16.34
N PHE A 583 -21.26 15.88 -15.87
CA PHE A 583 -20.73 15.84 -14.51
C PHE A 583 -21.86 15.91 -13.46
N GLU A 584 -22.74 16.90 -13.62
CA GLU A 584 -23.90 17.09 -12.70
C GLU A 584 -24.91 15.93 -12.72
N LYS A 585 -24.84 15.05 -13.72
CA LYS A 585 -25.71 13.86 -13.83
C LYS A 585 -25.06 12.61 -13.22
N THR A 586 -23.84 12.72 -12.74
CA THR A 586 -23.04 11.58 -12.25
C THR A 586 -22.99 11.59 -10.74
N ASP A 587 -23.38 10.48 -10.12
CA ASP A 587 -23.28 10.29 -8.68
C ASP A 587 -21.88 9.81 -8.29
N PHE A 588 -21.20 10.58 -7.47
CA PHE A 588 -19.88 10.26 -6.93
C PHE A 588 -19.90 9.83 -5.47
N SER A 589 -21.08 9.54 -4.90
CA SER A 589 -21.24 9.27 -3.46
C SER A 589 -20.40 8.08 -2.94
N ASN A 590 -20.11 7.10 -3.81
CA ASN A 590 -19.27 5.95 -3.49
C ASN A 590 -17.77 6.18 -3.77
N MET A 591 -17.43 7.29 -4.42
CA MET A 591 -16.03 7.60 -4.73
C MET A 591 -15.28 7.99 -3.45
N ARG A 592 -14.07 7.48 -3.26
CA ARG A 592 -13.26 7.83 -2.08
C ARG A 592 -11.81 8.19 -2.39
N THR A 593 -11.17 7.46 -3.30
CA THR A 593 -9.73 7.57 -3.51
C THR A 593 -9.32 7.52 -4.99
N GLY A 594 -8.07 7.75 -5.23
CA GLY A 594 -7.44 7.72 -6.53
C GLY A 594 -6.07 8.36 -6.46
N ILE A 595 -5.39 8.44 -7.59
CA ILE A 595 -4.10 9.13 -7.70
C ILE A 595 -4.20 10.24 -8.73
N MET A 596 -3.80 11.44 -8.35
CA MET A 596 -3.53 12.53 -9.28
C MET A 596 -2.02 12.68 -9.40
N ALA A 597 -1.46 12.38 -10.58
CA ALA A 597 -0.01 12.39 -10.80
C ALA A 597 0.36 12.62 -12.28
N GLY A 598 1.63 12.46 -12.61
CA GLY A 598 2.15 12.59 -13.99
C GLY A 598 2.47 14.02 -14.45
N SER A 599 2.03 15.01 -13.70
CA SER A 599 2.37 16.42 -13.83
C SER A 599 2.12 17.14 -12.50
N PRO A 600 2.57 18.40 -12.31
CA PRO A 600 2.23 19.18 -11.13
C PRO A 600 0.71 19.23 -10.90
N CYS A 601 0.29 18.95 -9.65
CA CYS A 601 -1.13 18.89 -9.30
C CYS A 601 -1.56 20.23 -8.69
N PRO A 602 -2.40 21.03 -9.38
CA PRO A 602 -2.84 22.32 -8.86
C PRO A 602 -3.71 22.16 -7.62
N VAL A 603 -3.42 22.92 -6.56
CA VAL A 603 -4.15 22.88 -5.28
C VAL A 603 -5.67 23.03 -5.49
N LYS A 604 -6.06 23.97 -6.36
CA LYS A 604 -7.47 24.21 -6.64
C LYS A 604 -8.18 23.01 -7.27
N VAL A 605 -7.51 22.30 -8.19
CA VAL A 605 -8.07 21.09 -8.82
C VAL A 605 -8.22 19.98 -7.79
N MET A 606 -7.24 19.79 -6.92
CA MET A 606 -7.32 18.82 -5.81
C MET A 606 -8.50 19.12 -4.90
N GLN A 607 -8.70 20.39 -4.52
CA GLN A 607 -9.84 20.79 -3.69
C GLN A 607 -11.17 20.52 -4.40
N ASP A 608 -11.30 20.89 -5.68
CA ASP A 608 -12.51 20.64 -6.45
C ASP A 608 -12.82 19.13 -6.58
N VAL A 609 -11.82 18.28 -6.69
CA VAL A 609 -11.97 16.82 -6.74
C VAL A 609 -12.44 16.27 -5.38
N VAL A 610 -11.90 16.77 -4.28
CA VAL A 610 -12.35 16.39 -2.93
C VAL A 610 -13.79 16.84 -2.70
N ASP A 611 -14.12 18.08 -3.02
CA ASP A 611 -15.43 18.67 -2.72
C ASP A 611 -16.54 18.15 -3.64
N LYS A 612 -16.25 17.97 -4.94
CA LYS A 612 -17.28 17.70 -5.96
C LYS A 612 -17.33 16.23 -6.40
N MET A 613 -16.19 15.52 -6.37
CA MET A 613 -16.13 14.10 -6.68
C MET A 613 -16.04 13.20 -5.44
N HIS A 614 -16.14 13.77 -4.24
CA HIS A 614 -16.07 13.07 -2.95
C HIS A 614 -14.78 12.24 -2.73
N MET A 615 -13.71 12.50 -3.49
CA MET A 615 -12.44 11.79 -3.36
C MET A 615 -11.62 12.33 -2.18
N SER A 616 -12.16 12.24 -0.97
CA SER A 616 -11.52 12.76 0.24
C SER A 616 -10.15 12.14 0.54
N GLU A 617 -9.90 10.96 -0.01
CA GLU A 617 -8.70 10.15 0.16
C GLU A 617 -7.80 10.12 -1.08
N ILE A 618 -7.98 11.08 -2.00
CA ILE A 618 -7.12 11.18 -3.19
C ILE A 618 -5.65 11.34 -2.78
N CYS A 619 -4.76 10.59 -3.43
CA CYS A 619 -3.33 10.58 -3.14
C CYS A 619 -2.54 11.25 -4.26
N ILE A 620 -1.33 11.69 -3.91
CA ILE A 620 -0.30 12.13 -4.87
C ILE A 620 0.89 11.18 -4.77
N THR A 621 1.51 10.89 -5.89
CA THR A 621 2.75 10.11 -5.97
C THR A 621 3.73 10.76 -6.92
N TYR A 622 5.01 10.57 -6.64
CA TYR A 622 6.11 10.95 -7.51
C TYR A 622 7.01 9.76 -7.79
N GLY A 623 7.54 9.76 -8.99
CA GLY A 623 8.50 8.79 -9.46
C GLY A 623 8.63 8.79 -10.98
N GLN A 624 9.30 7.80 -11.52
CA GLN A 624 9.57 7.65 -12.95
C GLN A 624 9.60 6.15 -13.30
N THR A 625 9.49 5.84 -14.60
CA THR A 625 9.43 4.44 -15.06
C THR A 625 10.62 3.62 -14.54
N GLU A 626 11.79 4.22 -14.45
CA GLU A 626 13.02 3.65 -13.91
C GLU A 626 12.94 3.26 -12.42
N ALA A 627 11.89 3.70 -11.74
CA ALA A 627 11.60 3.38 -10.34
C ALA A 627 10.28 2.62 -10.14
N SER A 628 9.69 2.01 -11.16
CA SER A 628 8.60 1.01 -11.19
C SER A 628 7.15 1.44 -10.85
N PRO A 629 6.67 2.67 -10.91
CA PRO A 629 7.35 3.95 -11.05
C PRO A 629 7.46 4.74 -9.75
N ALA A 630 6.71 4.39 -8.66
CA ALA A 630 6.56 5.24 -7.48
C ALA A 630 7.75 5.11 -6.52
N THR A 631 8.24 6.27 -6.07
CA THR A 631 9.29 6.39 -5.04
C THR A 631 8.76 7.03 -3.78
N THR A 632 7.93 8.07 -3.93
CA THR A 632 7.24 8.71 -2.81
C THR A 632 5.74 8.74 -3.07
N MET A 633 4.95 8.69 -2.00
CA MET A 633 3.50 8.76 -2.09
C MET A 633 2.90 9.33 -0.79
N SER A 634 1.83 10.10 -0.91
CA SER A 634 1.00 10.46 0.23
C SER A 634 0.08 9.31 0.63
N LYS A 635 -0.30 9.25 1.90
CA LYS A 635 -1.28 8.29 2.44
C LYS A 635 -2.68 8.91 2.48
N THR A 636 -3.71 8.08 2.52
CA THR A 636 -5.11 8.51 2.70
C THR A 636 -5.32 9.28 3.99
N THR A 637 -4.49 9.02 5.01
CA THR A 637 -4.51 9.66 6.32
C THR A 637 -3.79 11.01 6.37
N ASP A 638 -3.00 11.35 5.36
CA ASP A 638 -2.32 12.65 5.31
C ASP A 638 -3.34 13.79 5.15
N SER A 639 -3.04 14.94 5.74
CA SER A 639 -3.88 16.13 5.56
C SER A 639 -3.90 16.57 4.09
N LEU A 640 -4.97 17.25 3.69
CA LEU A 640 -5.06 17.79 2.34
C LEU A 640 -3.89 18.75 2.04
N ASP A 641 -3.46 19.54 3.03
CA ASP A 641 -2.31 20.44 2.90
C ASP A 641 -1.02 19.71 2.53
N VAL A 642 -0.73 18.59 3.20
CA VAL A 642 0.41 17.72 2.86
C VAL A 642 0.28 17.18 1.44
N ARG A 643 -0.90 16.66 1.08
CA ARG A 643 -1.15 16.06 -0.24
C ARG A 643 -1.05 17.06 -1.41
N VAL A 644 -1.39 18.33 -1.19
CA VAL A 644 -1.32 19.35 -2.25
C VAL A 644 0.04 20.06 -2.32
N ASN A 645 0.79 20.11 -1.23
CA ASN A 645 2.07 20.82 -1.16
C ASN A 645 3.30 19.94 -1.25
N THR A 646 3.14 18.61 -1.20
CA THR A 646 4.23 17.63 -1.27
C THR A 646 3.90 16.53 -2.27
N VAL A 647 4.87 15.68 -2.55
CA VAL A 647 4.67 14.44 -3.32
C VAL A 647 4.68 13.20 -2.40
N GLY A 648 4.39 13.41 -1.13
CA GLY A 648 4.38 12.36 -0.12
C GLY A 648 5.75 12.08 0.50
N ALA A 649 5.81 11.05 1.33
CA ALA A 649 7.02 10.52 1.94
C ALA A 649 7.56 9.32 1.12
N ALA A 650 8.78 8.90 1.41
CA ALA A 650 9.36 7.70 0.82
C ALA A 650 8.45 6.49 1.07
N MET A 651 8.25 5.67 0.06
CA MET A 651 7.46 4.45 0.17
C MET A 651 8.17 3.41 1.05
N PHE A 652 7.43 2.46 1.58
CA PHE A 652 8.01 1.38 2.39
C PHE A 652 9.16 0.69 1.64
N ALA A 653 10.27 0.46 2.34
CA ALA A 653 11.50 -0.14 1.81
C ALA A 653 12.11 0.57 0.58
N VAL A 654 11.85 1.87 0.44
CA VAL A 654 12.52 2.76 -0.53
C VAL A 654 13.24 3.86 0.24
N GLU A 655 14.53 3.99 -0.02
CA GLU A 655 15.35 5.07 0.51
C GLU A 655 15.35 6.25 -0.46
N CYS A 656 15.21 7.45 0.05
CA CYS A 656 15.26 8.68 -0.73
C CYS A 656 16.18 9.70 -0.07
N LYS A 657 16.98 10.40 -0.89
CA LYS A 657 17.84 11.49 -0.43
C LYS A 657 17.86 12.63 -1.44
N ILE A 658 18.27 13.81 -0.96
CA ILE A 658 18.51 14.98 -1.81
C ILE A 658 20.02 15.22 -1.80
N VAL A 659 20.60 15.32 -2.99
CA VAL A 659 22.04 15.53 -3.13
C VAL A 659 22.36 16.79 -3.94
N ASP A 660 23.50 17.37 -3.66
CA ASP A 660 24.07 18.39 -4.53
C ASP A 660 24.43 17.76 -5.88
N PRO A 661 23.90 18.25 -7.00
CA PRO A 661 24.12 17.62 -8.32
C PRO A 661 25.58 17.66 -8.82
N ASP A 662 26.40 18.57 -8.26
CA ASP A 662 27.80 18.73 -8.68
C ASP A 662 28.76 17.90 -7.82
N THR A 663 28.49 17.79 -6.50
CA THR A 663 29.38 17.12 -5.55
C THR A 663 28.89 15.73 -5.15
N GLY A 664 27.57 15.45 -5.30
CA GLY A 664 26.94 14.21 -4.84
C GLY A 664 26.73 14.14 -3.32
N GLU A 665 27.09 15.17 -2.56
CA GLU A 665 26.91 15.22 -1.10
C GLU A 665 25.44 15.36 -0.73
N GLU A 666 24.98 14.67 0.32
CA GLU A 666 23.61 14.79 0.81
C GLU A 666 23.39 16.17 1.43
N LEU A 667 22.28 16.78 1.02
CA LEU A 667 21.90 18.13 1.46
C LEU A 667 20.94 18.08 2.66
N PRO A 668 20.98 19.11 3.54
CA PRO A 668 20.08 19.21 4.68
C PRO A 668 18.63 19.49 4.23
N ASP A 669 17.69 19.27 5.16
CA ASP A 669 16.28 19.56 4.94
C ASP A 669 16.06 21.01 4.45
N ASN A 670 15.00 21.19 3.65
CA ASN A 670 14.62 22.47 3.03
C ASN A 670 15.64 23.04 2.03
N THR A 671 16.60 22.25 1.59
CA THR A 671 17.57 22.62 0.54
C THR A 671 17.23 21.91 -0.77
N ASP A 672 17.22 22.65 -1.86
CA ASP A 672 17.01 22.08 -3.19
C ASP A 672 18.25 21.36 -3.70
N GLY A 673 18.04 20.16 -4.25
CA GLY A 673 19.07 19.34 -4.85
C GLY A 673 18.48 18.25 -5.71
N GLU A 674 19.31 17.38 -6.28
CA GLU A 674 18.82 16.26 -7.07
C GLU A 674 18.17 15.22 -6.18
N PHE A 675 16.99 14.75 -6.57
CA PHE A 675 16.31 13.64 -5.92
C PHE A 675 16.93 12.32 -6.34
N CYS A 676 17.37 11.53 -5.39
CA CYS A 676 17.88 10.19 -5.59
C CYS A 676 17.08 9.17 -4.81
N ALA A 677 16.90 7.98 -5.39
CA ALA A 677 16.15 6.89 -4.77
C ALA A 677 16.91 5.55 -4.86
N ARG A 678 16.74 4.70 -3.85
CA ARG A 678 17.29 3.35 -3.80
C ARG A 678 16.28 2.41 -3.15
N GLY A 679 16.10 1.21 -3.70
CA GLY A 679 15.21 0.23 -3.13
C GLY A 679 14.81 -0.87 -4.11
N TYR A 680 13.86 -1.70 -3.67
CA TYR A 680 13.31 -2.80 -4.48
C TYR A 680 12.68 -2.32 -5.81
N ASN A 681 12.28 -1.07 -5.89
CA ASN A 681 11.57 -0.48 -7.01
C ASN A 681 12.48 -0.03 -8.17
N ILE A 682 13.79 0.04 -7.97
CA ILE A 682 14.72 0.52 -9.01
C ILE A 682 14.85 -0.53 -10.12
N MET A 683 14.76 -0.07 -11.37
CA MET A 683 14.86 -0.90 -12.57
C MET A 683 16.15 -1.73 -12.61
N LYS A 684 16.12 -2.83 -13.35
CA LYS A 684 17.34 -3.62 -13.63
C LYS A 684 18.33 -2.90 -14.56
N GLY A 685 17.85 -1.92 -15.31
CA GLY A 685 18.61 -1.11 -16.25
C GLY A 685 17.87 -0.89 -17.57
N TYR A 686 18.52 -0.21 -18.50
CA TYR A 686 18.02 -0.03 -19.86
C TYR A 686 18.46 -1.20 -20.77
N TYR A 687 17.52 -1.77 -21.48
CA TYR A 687 17.78 -2.92 -22.35
C TYR A 687 18.81 -2.59 -23.44
N LYS A 688 19.91 -3.35 -23.51
CA LYS A 688 21.06 -3.16 -24.41
C LYS A 688 21.74 -1.78 -24.31
N MET A 689 21.59 -1.09 -23.19
CA MET A 689 22.18 0.25 -23.00
C MET A 689 22.91 0.34 -21.63
N PRO A 690 24.00 -0.41 -21.42
CA PRO A 690 24.68 -0.43 -20.12
C PRO A 690 25.28 0.93 -19.73
N GLU A 691 25.81 1.69 -20.69
CA GLU A 691 26.36 3.03 -20.46
C GLU A 691 25.26 4.01 -20.00
N ALA A 692 24.09 3.96 -20.64
CA ALA A 692 22.95 4.78 -20.24
C ALA A 692 22.43 4.38 -18.85
N THR A 693 22.52 3.11 -18.50
CA THR A 693 22.18 2.60 -17.15
C THR A 693 23.17 3.15 -16.11
N ALA A 694 24.46 3.02 -16.33
CA ALA A 694 25.50 3.53 -15.44
C ALA A 694 25.47 5.06 -15.28
N ALA A 695 24.93 5.78 -16.26
CA ALA A 695 24.76 7.23 -16.18
C ALA A 695 23.61 7.67 -15.25
N VAL A 696 22.71 6.76 -14.84
CA VAL A 696 21.55 7.09 -13.98
C VAL A 696 21.47 6.26 -12.71
N ILE A 697 22.16 5.11 -12.63
CA ILE A 697 22.28 4.29 -11.42
C ILE A 697 23.75 4.24 -11.07
N ASP A 698 24.11 4.76 -9.90
CA ASP A 698 25.47 4.77 -9.42
C ASP A 698 25.93 3.40 -8.86
N GLU A 699 27.20 3.31 -8.44
CA GLU A 699 27.82 2.07 -7.93
C GLU A 699 27.17 1.59 -6.61
N ASP A 700 26.56 2.50 -5.84
CA ASP A 700 25.87 2.21 -4.58
C ASP A 700 24.38 1.87 -4.79
N GLY A 701 23.92 1.85 -6.04
CA GLY A 701 22.56 1.50 -6.43
C GLY A 701 21.54 2.65 -6.30
N TRP A 702 21.99 3.90 -6.19
CA TRP A 702 21.11 5.06 -6.21
C TRP A 702 20.73 5.43 -7.64
N LEU A 703 19.44 5.55 -7.87
CA LEU A 703 18.90 6.12 -9.08
C LEU A 703 18.88 7.65 -8.98
N HIS A 704 19.62 8.30 -9.86
CA HIS A 704 19.62 9.75 -10.05
C HIS A 704 18.46 10.15 -10.95
N SER A 705 17.48 10.85 -10.40
CA SER A 705 16.23 11.11 -11.12
C SER A 705 16.35 12.22 -12.19
N GLY A 706 17.31 13.11 -12.03
CA GLY A 706 17.41 14.34 -12.82
C GLY A 706 16.31 15.37 -12.48
N ASP A 707 15.54 15.12 -11.43
CA ASP A 707 14.54 16.06 -10.91
C ASP A 707 15.08 16.75 -9.65
N VAL A 708 14.76 18.04 -9.50
CA VAL A 708 15.14 18.84 -8.32
C VAL A 708 14.03 18.79 -7.29
N ALA A 709 14.41 18.47 -6.06
CA ALA A 709 13.49 18.38 -4.95
C ALA A 709 14.13 18.87 -3.64
N ARG A 710 13.30 19.05 -2.63
CA ARG A 710 13.72 19.24 -1.23
C ARG A 710 12.98 18.30 -0.30
N ARG A 711 13.61 17.90 0.78
CA ARG A 711 12.99 17.17 1.88
C ARG A 711 12.55 18.16 2.96
N THR A 712 11.34 18.00 3.47
CA THR A 712 10.86 18.76 4.63
C THR A 712 11.36 18.12 5.94
N PRO A 713 11.41 18.85 7.07
CA PRO A 713 11.80 18.29 8.37
C PRO A 713 10.92 17.13 8.83
N ASP A 714 9.67 17.07 8.36
CA ASP A 714 8.71 16.00 8.66
C ASP A 714 8.86 14.77 7.72
N GLY A 715 9.88 14.77 6.84
CA GLY A 715 10.20 13.64 5.96
C GLY A 715 9.40 13.56 4.66
N TYR A 716 8.63 14.59 4.32
CA TYR A 716 7.96 14.68 3.02
C TYR A 716 8.88 15.28 1.96
N TYR A 717 8.58 15.02 0.68
CA TYR A 717 9.35 15.56 -0.45
C TYR A 717 8.52 16.54 -1.25
N LYS A 718 9.16 17.57 -1.78
CA LYS A 718 8.56 18.54 -2.69
C LYS A 718 9.42 18.64 -3.95
N ILE A 719 8.84 18.36 -5.10
CA ILE A 719 9.50 18.53 -6.39
C ILE A 719 9.45 20.02 -6.77
N THR A 720 10.61 20.63 -6.96
CA THR A 720 10.74 22.04 -7.26
C THR A 720 11.09 22.29 -8.72
N GLY A 721 11.57 21.26 -9.46
CA GLY A 721 11.86 21.41 -10.88
C GLY A 721 12.49 20.17 -11.50
N ARG A 722 13.09 20.40 -12.65
CA ARG A 722 14.00 19.46 -13.32
C ARG A 722 15.32 20.11 -13.58
N ILE A 723 16.41 19.40 -13.40
CA ILE A 723 17.75 19.90 -13.73
C ILE A 723 17.80 20.40 -15.19
N LYS A 724 17.17 19.66 -16.11
CA LYS A 724 17.11 20.00 -17.56
C LYS A 724 16.10 21.10 -17.94
N ASP A 725 15.13 21.38 -17.08
CA ASP A 725 14.12 22.44 -17.30
C ASP A 725 14.41 23.69 -16.47
N MET A 726 15.40 23.61 -15.59
CA MET A 726 15.90 24.76 -14.85
C MET A 726 16.41 25.82 -15.82
N ILE A 727 15.96 27.05 -15.59
CA ILE A 727 16.35 28.18 -16.41
C ILE A 727 17.56 28.84 -15.74
N ILE A 728 18.66 28.89 -16.43
CA ILE A 728 19.89 29.54 -15.96
C ILE A 728 19.93 30.98 -16.50
N ARG A 729 19.45 31.91 -15.69
CA ARG A 729 19.38 33.31 -16.12
C ARG A 729 20.45 34.15 -15.40
N GLY A 730 21.49 34.49 -16.14
CA GLY A 730 22.57 35.33 -15.62
C GLY A 730 23.32 34.72 -14.42
N GLY A 731 23.39 33.37 -14.35
CA GLY A 731 23.98 32.62 -13.26
C GLY A 731 23.05 32.28 -12.10
N GLU A 732 21.78 32.70 -12.17
CA GLU A 732 20.75 32.34 -11.19
C GLU A 732 19.90 31.18 -11.70
N ASN A 733 19.72 30.17 -10.86
CA ASN A 733 18.89 29.01 -11.10
C ASN A 733 17.42 29.34 -10.83
N ILE A 734 16.59 29.29 -11.87
CA ILE A 734 15.16 29.59 -11.77
C ILE A 734 14.36 28.34 -12.10
N TYR A 735 13.49 27.96 -11.21
CA TYR A 735 12.66 26.79 -11.37
C TYR A 735 11.30 27.16 -11.94
N PRO A 736 10.95 26.68 -13.14
CA PRO A 736 9.68 27.01 -13.81
C PRO A 736 8.46 26.82 -12.93
N LYS A 737 8.44 25.78 -12.10
CA LYS A 737 7.30 25.41 -11.25
C LYS A 737 6.92 26.51 -10.25
N GLU A 738 7.86 27.21 -9.67
CA GLU A 738 7.59 28.30 -8.73
C GLU A 738 6.78 29.43 -9.42
N ILE A 739 7.13 29.72 -10.68
CA ILE A 739 6.48 30.76 -11.46
C ILE A 739 5.12 30.27 -11.96
N GLU A 740 5.02 28.99 -12.35
CA GLU A 740 3.76 28.35 -12.76
C GLU A 740 2.75 28.37 -11.61
N GLU A 741 3.15 27.91 -10.40
CA GLU A 741 2.31 27.95 -9.19
C GLU A 741 1.83 29.36 -8.87
N PHE A 742 2.69 30.35 -9.04
CA PHE A 742 2.31 31.73 -8.84
C PHE A 742 1.22 32.18 -9.82
N PHE A 743 1.36 31.91 -11.12
CA PHE A 743 0.38 32.33 -12.12
C PHE A 743 -0.96 31.58 -12.01
N TYR A 744 -1.02 30.37 -11.45
CA TYR A 744 -2.30 29.72 -11.15
C TYR A 744 -3.15 30.52 -10.13
N THR A 745 -2.57 31.43 -9.36
CA THR A 745 -3.30 32.33 -8.45
C THR A 745 -3.98 33.49 -9.17
N HIS A 746 -3.65 33.72 -10.46
CA HIS A 746 -4.25 34.80 -11.24
C HIS A 746 -5.67 34.43 -11.71
N PRO A 747 -6.69 35.28 -11.49
CA PRO A 747 -8.08 34.93 -11.78
C PRO A 747 -8.39 34.56 -13.22
N ALA A 748 -7.66 35.12 -14.18
CA ALA A 748 -7.87 34.88 -15.62
C ALA A 748 -7.09 33.67 -16.15
N VAL A 749 -6.12 33.14 -15.44
CA VAL A 749 -5.27 32.03 -15.89
C VAL A 749 -5.99 30.70 -15.64
N LYS A 750 -6.13 29.90 -16.71
CA LYS A 750 -6.61 28.51 -16.65
C LYS A 750 -5.45 27.55 -16.44
N ASP A 751 -4.39 27.69 -17.24
CA ASP A 751 -3.19 26.85 -17.18
C ASP A 751 -1.96 27.65 -17.61
N VAL A 752 -0.78 27.26 -17.13
CA VAL A 752 0.47 27.97 -17.45
C VAL A 752 1.64 27.00 -17.45
N GLN A 753 2.53 27.20 -18.44
CA GLN A 753 3.81 26.50 -18.50
C GLN A 753 4.92 27.51 -18.69
N VAL A 754 5.98 27.38 -17.92
CA VAL A 754 7.15 28.26 -17.97
C VAL A 754 8.33 27.51 -18.56
N ILE A 755 9.00 28.16 -19.51
CA ILE A 755 10.15 27.64 -20.24
C ILE A 755 11.28 28.64 -20.28
N GLY A 756 12.53 28.16 -20.36
CA GLY A 756 13.68 28.97 -20.72
C GLY A 756 13.75 29.14 -22.22
N VAL A 757 14.00 30.36 -22.67
CA VAL A 757 14.29 30.68 -24.08
C VAL A 757 15.66 31.30 -24.19
N PRO A 758 16.41 31.07 -25.30
CA PRO A 758 17.77 31.59 -25.45
C PRO A 758 17.83 33.12 -25.40
N ASP A 759 18.78 33.67 -24.63
CA ASP A 759 19.05 35.10 -24.51
C ASP A 759 20.54 35.42 -24.65
N LYS A 760 20.89 36.47 -25.40
CA LYS A 760 22.28 36.84 -25.67
C LYS A 760 23.02 37.39 -24.46
N GLN A 761 22.30 37.99 -23.52
CA GLN A 761 22.89 38.65 -22.35
C GLN A 761 22.90 37.74 -21.10
N TYR A 762 21.83 36.99 -20.88
CA TYR A 762 21.63 36.21 -19.68
C TYR A 762 21.79 34.70 -19.89
N GLY A 763 22.08 34.26 -21.13
CA GLY A 763 22.08 32.85 -21.51
C GLY A 763 20.67 32.35 -21.77
N GLU A 764 19.80 32.45 -20.78
CA GLU A 764 18.37 32.17 -20.93
C GLU A 764 17.51 33.29 -20.35
N GLU A 765 16.31 33.43 -20.89
CA GLU A 765 15.23 34.28 -20.39
C GLU A 765 13.97 33.44 -20.12
N ILE A 766 13.12 33.95 -19.27
CA ILE A 766 11.89 33.29 -18.85
C ILE A 766 10.76 33.63 -19.81
N MET A 767 10.07 32.62 -20.32
CA MET A 767 8.83 32.73 -21.07
C MET A 767 7.69 31.98 -20.40
N ALA A 768 6.57 32.68 -20.19
CA ALA A 768 5.34 32.08 -19.67
C ALA A 768 4.36 31.86 -20.84
N CYS A 769 3.99 30.61 -21.08
CA CYS A 769 2.95 30.20 -22.02
C CYS A 769 1.66 29.98 -21.23
N ILE A 770 0.61 30.71 -21.55
CA ILE A 770 -0.60 30.84 -20.75
C ILE A 770 -1.85 30.44 -21.53
N ILE A 771 -2.70 29.63 -20.93
CA ILE A 771 -4.07 29.37 -21.36
C ILE A 771 -4.99 30.17 -20.44
N LEU A 772 -5.80 31.06 -21.04
CA LEU A 772 -6.79 31.83 -20.28
C LEU A 772 -8.09 31.01 -20.07
N LYS A 773 -8.82 31.31 -19.02
CA LYS A 773 -10.18 30.79 -18.80
C LYS A 773 -11.10 31.27 -19.90
N GLU A 774 -12.14 30.51 -20.18
CA GLU A 774 -13.15 30.87 -21.20
C GLU A 774 -13.82 32.21 -20.85
N GLY A 775 -13.84 33.13 -21.81
CA GLY A 775 -14.36 34.46 -21.60
C GLY A 775 -13.49 35.43 -20.82
N ALA A 776 -12.38 34.96 -20.24
CA ALA A 776 -11.43 35.83 -19.57
C ALA A 776 -10.45 36.47 -20.54
N THR A 777 -10.00 37.66 -20.21
CA THR A 777 -8.96 38.41 -20.97
C THR A 777 -7.86 38.85 -20.01
N ALA A 778 -6.63 38.77 -20.44
CA ALA A 778 -5.50 39.36 -19.75
C ALA A 778 -4.48 39.77 -20.80
N THR A 779 -3.80 40.88 -20.57
CA THR A 779 -2.71 41.36 -21.42
C THR A 779 -1.37 40.92 -20.86
N GLU A 780 -0.35 40.90 -21.74
CA GLU A 780 1.03 40.64 -21.32
C GLU A 780 1.47 41.60 -20.21
N GLU A 781 1.14 42.89 -20.33
CA GLU A 781 1.52 43.93 -19.37
C GLU A 781 0.83 43.72 -18.01
N GLU A 782 -0.46 43.37 -17.99
CA GLU A 782 -1.18 43.05 -16.75
C GLU A 782 -0.54 41.86 -16.02
N LEU A 783 -0.21 40.80 -16.73
CA LEU A 783 0.43 39.63 -16.14
C LEU A 783 1.86 39.92 -15.67
N ARG A 784 2.58 40.78 -16.40
CA ARG A 784 3.90 41.25 -16.02
C ARG A 784 3.86 42.07 -14.74
N GLN A 785 2.93 43.01 -14.63
CA GLN A 785 2.75 43.84 -13.44
C GLN A 785 2.28 42.97 -12.23
N TYR A 786 1.43 41.98 -12.50
CA TYR A 786 1.01 41.04 -11.49
C TYR A 786 2.23 40.26 -10.92
N ALA A 787 3.13 39.81 -11.80
CA ALA A 787 4.35 39.12 -11.41
C ALA A 787 5.31 40.05 -10.64
N LEU A 788 5.57 41.25 -11.19
CA LEU A 788 6.48 42.22 -10.56
C LEU A 788 6.04 42.67 -9.16
N SER A 789 4.75 42.63 -8.89
CA SER A 789 4.22 43.03 -7.59
C SER A 789 4.44 41.99 -6.47
N ARG A 790 4.81 40.76 -6.82
CA ARG A 790 4.83 39.64 -5.87
C ARG A 790 6.01 38.68 -6.01
N LEU A 791 6.65 38.62 -7.17
CA LEU A 791 7.85 37.83 -7.41
C LEU A 791 9.11 38.70 -7.44
N ALA A 792 10.23 38.11 -7.10
CA ALA A 792 11.51 38.76 -7.28
C ALA A 792 11.74 39.09 -8.77
N LYS A 793 12.32 40.24 -9.09
CA LYS A 793 12.44 40.78 -10.46
C LYS A 793 13.11 39.81 -11.43
N HIS A 794 14.08 39.01 -10.96
CA HIS A 794 14.80 38.04 -11.78
C HIS A 794 13.94 36.83 -12.17
N LYS A 795 12.85 36.55 -11.41
CA LYS A 795 11.88 35.47 -11.64
C LYS A 795 10.68 35.90 -12.50
N CYS A 796 10.56 37.20 -12.80
CA CYS A 796 9.44 37.66 -13.61
C CYS A 796 9.67 37.31 -15.07
N PRO A 797 8.69 36.69 -15.78
CA PRO A 797 8.81 36.35 -17.17
C PRO A 797 9.03 37.62 -18.05
N ARG A 798 9.96 37.53 -18.99
CA ARG A 798 10.17 38.53 -19.96
C ARG A 798 9.20 38.41 -21.13
N TYR A 799 8.88 37.15 -21.49
CA TYR A 799 8.00 36.84 -22.59
C TYR A 799 6.74 36.18 -22.13
N PHE A 800 5.62 36.49 -22.78
CA PHE A 800 4.33 35.86 -22.55
C PHE A 800 3.78 35.41 -23.92
N SER A 801 3.27 34.17 -23.97
CA SER A 801 2.56 33.66 -25.13
C SER A 801 1.20 33.12 -24.70
N PHE A 802 0.14 33.54 -25.38
CA PHE A 802 -1.21 33.05 -25.11
C PHE A 802 -1.52 31.94 -26.09
N VAL A 803 -1.72 30.74 -25.58
CA VAL A 803 -1.94 29.52 -26.36
C VAL A 803 -3.30 28.90 -26.03
N LYS A 804 -3.84 28.14 -26.97
CA LYS A 804 -5.12 27.41 -26.78
C LYS A 804 -4.88 26.07 -26.10
N GLU A 805 -3.75 25.44 -26.37
CA GLU A 805 -3.34 24.15 -25.83
C GLU A 805 -1.83 24.04 -25.78
N PHE A 806 -1.32 23.20 -24.87
CA PHE A 806 0.11 22.88 -24.86
C PHE A 806 0.38 21.61 -25.67
N PRO A 807 1.56 21.50 -26.32
CA PRO A 807 1.95 20.27 -26.98
C PRO A 807 2.12 19.15 -25.91
N MET A 808 1.40 18.04 -26.08
CA MET A 808 1.41 16.92 -25.18
C MET A 808 1.76 15.62 -25.89
N ASN A 809 2.33 14.66 -25.16
CA ASN A 809 2.46 13.29 -25.65
C ASN A 809 1.13 12.50 -25.44
N ALA A 810 1.10 11.25 -25.92
CA ALA A 810 -0.08 10.37 -25.80
C ALA A 810 -0.48 10.02 -24.35
N ALA A 811 0.44 10.17 -23.41
CA ALA A 811 0.18 9.99 -21.97
C ALA A 811 -0.31 11.28 -21.28
N GLY A 812 -0.53 12.38 -22.03
CA GLY A 812 -0.98 13.66 -21.49
C GLY A 812 0.15 14.50 -20.86
N LYS A 813 1.42 14.13 -21.06
CA LYS A 813 2.56 14.89 -20.54
C LYS A 813 2.92 16.02 -21.50
N ILE A 814 3.08 17.23 -20.95
CA ILE A 814 3.47 18.42 -21.68
C ILE A 814 4.92 18.30 -22.19
N LEU A 815 5.13 18.67 -23.45
CA LEU A 815 6.40 18.57 -24.16
C LEU A 815 7.09 19.94 -24.16
N LYS A 816 7.73 20.33 -23.06
CA LYS A 816 8.40 21.64 -22.92
C LYS A 816 9.49 21.86 -23.98
N TYR A 817 10.17 20.81 -24.45
CA TYR A 817 11.14 20.95 -25.53
C TYR A 817 10.50 21.46 -26.82
N LYS A 818 9.30 20.95 -27.19
CA LYS A 818 8.55 21.49 -28.36
C LYS A 818 8.10 22.92 -28.15
N MET A 819 7.73 23.27 -26.92
CA MET A 819 7.39 24.64 -26.58
C MET A 819 8.59 25.57 -26.75
N ARG A 820 9.80 25.12 -26.34
CA ARG A 820 11.05 25.89 -26.58
C ARG A 820 11.35 26.04 -28.05
N GLU A 821 11.25 24.97 -28.85
CA GLU A 821 11.43 25.03 -30.31
C GLU A 821 10.47 26.05 -30.93
N ASN A 822 9.19 25.97 -30.61
CA ASN A 822 8.16 26.90 -31.10
C ASN A 822 8.47 28.34 -30.65
N ALA A 823 8.91 28.56 -29.43
CA ALA A 823 9.26 29.88 -28.92
C ALA A 823 10.48 30.48 -29.61
N VAL A 824 11.48 29.67 -29.98
CA VAL A 824 12.66 30.14 -30.77
C VAL A 824 12.21 30.64 -32.13
N GLU A 825 11.27 29.96 -32.80
CA GLU A 825 10.69 30.39 -34.07
C GLU A 825 9.83 31.65 -33.89
N GLU A 826 8.90 31.66 -32.93
CA GLU A 826 7.97 32.76 -32.66
C GLU A 826 8.70 34.06 -32.30
N LEU A 827 9.71 33.97 -31.43
CA LEU A 827 10.48 35.11 -30.95
C LEU A 827 11.69 35.43 -31.87
N ARG A 828 11.95 34.64 -32.92
CA ARG A 828 13.09 34.75 -33.83
C ARG A 828 14.45 34.74 -33.13
N LEU A 829 14.62 33.84 -32.19
CA LEU A 829 15.80 33.73 -31.32
C LEU A 829 16.90 32.83 -31.90
N HIS A 830 16.90 32.52 -33.19
CA HIS A 830 17.86 31.60 -33.83
C HIS A 830 19.33 31.97 -33.62
N GLU A 831 19.63 33.26 -33.57
CA GLU A 831 21.01 33.72 -33.34
C GLU A 831 21.45 33.55 -31.90
N ALA A 832 20.51 33.71 -30.91
CA ALA A 832 20.77 33.44 -29.51
C ALA A 832 20.88 31.93 -29.23
N ALA A 833 20.07 31.12 -29.95
CA ALA A 833 20.09 29.66 -29.83
C ALA A 833 21.39 29.00 -30.35
N LYS A 834 22.19 29.72 -31.14
CA LYS A 834 23.50 29.23 -31.61
C LYS A 834 24.63 29.46 -30.61
N ILE A 835 24.39 30.27 -29.58
CA ILE A 835 25.38 30.53 -28.55
C ILE A 835 25.37 29.34 -27.57
N VAL A 836 26.39 28.49 -27.71
CA VAL A 836 26.61 27.39 -26.74
C VAL A 836 27.09 28.03 -25.44
N THR A 837 26.24 28.05 -24.43
CA THR A 837 26.66 28.33 -23.03
C THR A 837 27.30 27.05 -22.52
N ALA A 838 28.57 27.16 -22.08
CA ALA A 838 29.33 26.06 -21.47
C ALA A 838 28.72 25.67 -20.13
#